data_90c3068413258d6ef57201f901932509
#
_entry.id   90c3068413258d6ef57201f901932509
#
_cell.length_a   1.000
_cell.length_b   1.000
_cell.length_c   1.000
_cell.angle_alpha   90.00
_cell.angle_beta   90.00
_cell.angle_gamma   90.00
#
_symmetry.space_group_name_H-M   'P 1'
#
loop_
_entity.id
_entity.type
_entity.pdbx_description
1 polymer ?
#
loop_
_entity_poly.entity_id
_entity_poly.type
_entity_poly.pdbx_seq_one_letter_code
_entity_poly.pdbx_strand_id
1 'polypeptide(L)'
;MTRKGLRNLLPCKPFGRRHHRDSKSAAATASSSSSSSSSSSLEEKVARAEVVVIKWDPESSAYAKITSLFYDDRSEARKFLAEASDLQRAMLVFVADAEPASLSHPCLVRAQTLMQAAMRRLEKEFFQILAANRDLLDPESVSVRSAYSSVSEGPDYDPWENSPEEEAHLAGKSIGEVERAAGVVMADLRAIADTMVFAGYRKECVRTYKSLRKSIVDEGLYRLGFERLAPAQIQKLDWAVLELKVRSWLVASRVAVRTLFHGERVLLDHVFAGSDVREVVFADIAADAALQFFGFPELVTKSKRSPEKLFRLLDLYDAVAELRPEIELIFSFDSTAAVRVQALASLSKLAEAAGATLADFESTIMKESSRLSVPGGGVHPMTRYAMNYISLLADYQSALVEILADFPIQTPTPVPAFLFDTSQAPTEQQPAVSGSSSTPASSSSSEGSRRSAIAARFAWLILSLLCKLDEKAAAYRDVGLSYLFLANNLHYIVNKVRSCRLRELLGEEWATRQAAKARQHAAGFERAAWGRVAATIPTGNVSAGEARGRMRAFNAALEDACAAESGWVVADAAMREEVRANVRRMILPAYRGLYTLWEAAMEDAAAVPLSPDDVGNRLGELFSGSGSYRPKASSSRTV
;
A
#
# COMPACT_ATOMS: atom_id res chain seq x y z
N MET A 1 -19.75 -56.19 8.37
CA MET A 1 -19.29 -55.01 7.60
C MET A 1 -20.24 -54.67 6.45
N THR A 2 -21.57 -54.52 6.69
CA THR A 2 -22.52 -54.49 5.56
C THR A 2 -23.69 -53.50 5.72
N ARG A 3 -23.52 -52.44 6.52
CA ARG A 3 -24.59 -51.41 6.67
C ARG A 3 -24.23 -50.00 6.19
N LYS A 4 -23.04 -49.76 5.64
CA LYS A 4 -22.61 -48.43 5.17
C LYS A 4 -22.99 -48.10 3.71
N GLY A 5 -23.27 -49.11 2.87
CA GLY A 5 -23.56 -48.87 1.42
C GLY A 5 -24.96 -48.35 1.12
N LEU A 6 -25.97 -48.68 1.95
CA LEU A 6 -27.37 -48.31 1.67
C LEU A 6 -27.74 -46.86 2.05
N ARG A 7 -26.98 -46.21 2.93
CA ARG A 7 -27.30 -44.83 3.34
C ARG A 7 -26.99 -43.76 2.27
N ASN A 8 -26.16 -44.08 1.29
CA ASN A 8 -25.78 -43.13 0.24
C ASN A 8 -26.73 -43.12 -0.96
N LEU A 9 -27.74 -44.01 -0.99
CA LEU A 9 -28.66 -44.15 -2.12
C LEU A 9 -30.00 -43.39 -1.98
N LEU A 10 -30.27 -42.79 -0.80
CA LEU A 10 -31.53 -42.06 -0.58
C LEU A 10 -31.30 -40.54 -0.63
N PRO A 11 -31.90 -39.84 -1.58
CA PRO A 11 -31.91 -38.37 -1.57
C PRO A 11 -32.78 -37.85 -0.41
N CYS A 12 -32.30 -36.86 0.33
CA CYS A 12 -33.07 -36.14 1.35
C CYS A 12 -34.31 -35.50 0.69
N LYS A 13 -35.51 -35.85 1.18
CA LYS A 13 -36.78 -35.27 0.74
C LYS A 13 -36.87 -33.79 1.21
N PRO A 14 -37.29 -32.86 0.38
CA PRO A 14 -37.72 -31.54 0.82
C PRO A 14 -39.11 -31.63 1.46
N PHE A 15 -39.28 -30.94 2.59
CA PHE A 15 -40.56 -30.73 3.26
C PHE A 15 -41.53 -29.93 2.38
N GLY A 16 -42.62 -30.56 1.93
CA GLY A 16 -43.73 -29.94 1.20
C GLY A 16 -45.06 -30.19 1.90
N ARG A 17 -45.82 -29.11 2.07
CA ARG A 17 -47.10 -28.96 2.78
C ARG A 17 -48.20 -29.93 2.32
N ARG A 18 -48.98 -30.41 3.30
CA ARG A 18 -50.25 -31.16 3.16
C ARG A 18 -51.31 -30.33 2.47
N HIS A 19 -52.03 -30.92 1.51
CA HIS A 19 -53.46 -30.69 1.30
C HIS A 19 -54.15 -32.02 1.13
N HIS A 20 -55.16 -32.20 1.97
CA HIS A 20 -56.16 -33.25 1.96
C HIS A 20 -57.06 -33.13 0.74
N ARG A 21 -57.32 -34.23 0.06
CA ARG A 21 -58.65 -34.52 -0.51
C ARG A 21 -58.82 -36.03 -0.80
N ASP A 22 -59.87 -36.52 -0.19
CA ASP A 22 -60.40 -37.89 -0.35
C ASP A 22 -60.92 -38.10 -1.78
N SER A 23 -60.70 -39.32 -2.29
CA SER A 23 -61.73 -40.08 -2.99
C SER A 23 -61.32 -41.55 -3.18
N LYS A 24 -62.29 -42.39 -2.97
CA LYS A 24 -62.21 -43.85 -2.89
C LYS A 24 -62.08 -44.54 -4.27
N SER A 25 -61.50 -45.73 -4.19
CA SER A 25 -61.85 -46.96 -4.94
C SER A 25 -61.48 -47.11 -6.41
N ALA A 26 -60.57 -47.97 -6.74
CA ALA A 26 -60.85 -49.29 -7.34
C ALA A 26 -59.55 -50.05 -7.73
N ALA A 27 -59.52 -51.23 -7.26
CA ALA A 27 -59.03 -52.48 -7.87
C ALA A 27 -57.54 -52.62 -8.26
N ALA A 28 -56.92 -53.44 -7.44
CA ALA A 28 -55.89 -54.43 -7.71
C ALA A 28 -55.96 -55.04 -9.12
N THR A 29 -54.80 -55.09 -9.73
CA THR A 29 -54.20 -56.09 -10.63
C THR A 29 -53.35 -55.39 -11.72
N ALA A 30 -52.14 -54.96 -11.35
CA ALA A 30 -51.05 -54.70 -12.30
C ALA A 30 -49.67 -54.53 -11.58
N SER A 31 -49.37 -55.32 -10.59
CA SER A 31 -48.09 -55.19 -9.82
C SER A 31 -47.03 -56.24 -10.13
N SER A 32 -47.26 -57.16 -11.08
CA SER A 32 -46.27 -58.19 -11.40
C SER A 32 -45.51 -57.99 -12.74
N SER A 33 -45.89 -57.03 -13.58
CA SER A 33 -45.23 -56.78 -14.87
C SER A 33 -44.20 -55.63 -14.83
N SER A 34 -44.25 -54.75 -13.84
CA SER A 34 -43.29 -53.63 -13.74
C SER A 34 -41.98 -54.02 -13.08
N SER A 35 -41.99 -54.97 -12.14
CA SER A 35 -40.77 -55.43 -11.45
C SER A 35 -39.85 -56.31 -12.33
N SER A 36 -40.40 -57.04 -13.29
CA SER A 36 -39.60 -57.85 -14.25
C SER A 36 -38.93 -57.00 -15.33
N SER A 37 -39.50 -55.87 -15.71
CA SER A 37 -38.91 -54.96 -16.69
C SER A 37 -37.79 -54.10 -16.11
N SER A 38 -37.89 -53.67 -14.87
CA SER A 38 -36.84 -52.92 -14.18
C SER A 38 -35.63 -53.80 -13.83
N SER A 39 -35.82 -55.08 -13.47
CA SER A 39 -34.71 -56.00 -13.24
C SER A 39 -33.92 -56.32 -14.50
N SER A 40 -34.59 -56.61 -15.64
CA SER A 40 -33.93 -56.87 -16.94
C SER A 40 -33.16 -55.66 -17.44
N SER A 41 -33.68 -54.43 -17.25
CA SER A 41 -33.00 -53.20 -17.59
C SER A 41 -31.75 -52.97 -16.74
N LEU A 42 -31.79 -53.29 -15.44
CA LEU A 42 -30.62 -53.16 -14.58
C LEU A 42 -29.55 -54.22 -14.92
N GLU A 43 -29.94 -55.47 -15.24
CA GLU A 43 -29.00 -56.51 -15.64
C GLU A 43 -28.27 -56.15 -16.94
N GLU A 44 -28.94 -55.61 -17.92
CA GLU A 44 -28.33 -55.13 -19.18
C GLU A 44 -27.31 -54.00 -18.90
N LYS A 45 -27.66 -53.01 -18.08
CA LYS A 45 -26.74 -51.92 -17.69
C LYS A 45 -25.56 -52.44 -16.88
N VAL A 46 -25.74 -53.37 -15.96
CA VAL A 46 -24.66 -54.01 -15.23
C VAL A 46 -23.70 -54.73 -16.18
N ALA A 47 -24.21 -55.52 -17.15
CA ALA A 47 -23.37 -56.23 -18.10
C ALA A 47 -22.53 -55.28 -18.96
N ARG A 48 -23.11 -54.17 -19.40
CA ARG A 48 -22.35 -53.14 -20.15
C ARG A 48 -21.31 -52.41 -19.32
N ALA A 49 -21.68 -51.98 -18.12
CA ALA A 49 -20.78 -51.30 -17.23
C ALA A 49 -19.62 -52.19 -16.76
N GLU A 50 -19.88 -53.49 -16.60
CA GLU A 50 -18.88 -54.49 -16.20
C GLU A 50 -17.71 -54.56 -17.17
N VAL A 51 -17.96 -54.60 -18.46
CA VAL A 51 -16.93 -54.62 -19.51
C VAL A 51 -16.02 -53.39 -19.45
N VAL A 52 -16.60 -52.23 -19.19
CA VAL A 52 -15.85 -50.96 -19.13
C VAL A 52 -15.14 -50.79 -17.79
N VAL A 53 -15.83 -51.08 -16.66
CA VAL A 53 -15.28 -50.83 -15.34
C VAL A 53 -14.16 -51.81 -14.99
N ILE A 54 -14.32 -53.12 -15.30
CA ILE A 54 -13.28 -54.15 -15.01
C ILE A 54 -11.98 -53.84 -15.81
N LYS A 55 -12.09 -53.41 -17.07
CA LYS A 55 -10.92 -53.01 -17.86
C LYS A 55 -10.06 -51.99 -17.12
N TRP A 56 -10.70 -51.04 -16.42
CA TRP A 56 -10.04 -49.92 -15.75
C TRP A 56 -9.92 -50.06 -14.22
N ASP A 57 -10.32 -51.19 -13.65
CA ASP A 57 -10.16 -51.45 -12.21
C ASP A 57 -8.69 -51.79 -11.88
N PRO A 58 -8.01 -50.99 -11.03
CA PRO A 58 -6.63 -51.22 -10.66
C PRO A 58 -6.37 -52.55 -9.92
N GLU A 59 -7.39 -53.16 -9.31
CA GLU A 59 -7.25 -54.44 -8.64
C GLU A 59 -7.29 -55.60 -9.63
N SER A 60 -8.01 -55.44 -10.72
CA SER A 60 -8.22 -56.50 -11.73
C SER A 60 -7.28 -56.40 -12.92
N SER A 61 -6.72 -55.22 -13.21
CA SER A 61 -5.93 -54.95 -14.41
C SER A 61 -4.58 -54.31 -14.11
N ALA A 62 -3.47 -54.96 -14.54
CA ALA A 62 -2.13 -54.40 -14.46
C ALA A 62 -1.97 -53.13 -15.33
N TYR A 63 -2.67 -53.06 -16.46
CA TYR A 63 -2.74 -51.90 -17.33
C TYR A 63 -3.37 -50.70 -16.59
N ALA A 64 -4.48 -50.88 -15.92
CA ALA A 64 -5.17 -49.83 -15.18
C ALA A 64 -4.37 -49.29 -13.97
N LYS A 65 -3.35 -50.03 -13.49
CA LYS A 65 -2.45 -49.52 -12.42
C LYS A 65 -1.54 -48.41 -12.90
N ILE A 66 -1.08 -48.49 -14.14
CA ILE A 66 -0.02 -47.65 -14.70
C ILE A 66 -0.61 -46.55 -15.58
N THR A 67 -1.68 -46.84 -16.35
CA THR A 67 -2.24 -45.92 -17.36
C THR A 67 -3.37 -45.07 -16.75
N SER A 68 -3.38 -43.78 -17.08
CA SER A 68 -4.48 -42.85 -16.73
C SER A 68 -5.60 -42.94 -17.76
N LEU A 69 -6.84 -42.95 -17.29
CA LEU A 69 -8.05 -42.97 -18.11
C LEU A 69 -8.21 -41.73 -19.03
N PHE A 70 -7.67 -40.59 -18.59
CA PHE A 70 -7.82 -39.30 -19.28
C PHE A 70 -6.60 -38.89 -20.10
N TYR A 71 -5.50 -39.64 -20.03
CA TYR A 71 -4.25 -39.24 -20.67
C TYR A 71 -4.20 -39.60 -22.14
N ASP A 72 -4.45 -40.89 -22.49
CA ASP A 72 -4.28 -41.41 -23.84
C ASP A 72 -5.53 -41.19 -24.72
N ASP A 73 -6.72 -41.53 -24.25
CA ASP A 73 -7.97 -41.45 -25.01
C ASP A 73 -9.15 -40.91 -24.18
N ARG A 74 -9.43 -39.61 -24.39
CA ARG A 74 -10.60 -38.97 -23.78
C ARG A 74 -11.94 -39.52 -24.23
N SER A 75 -11.99 -40.25 -25.35
CA SER A 75 -13.22 -40.93 -25.77
C SER A 75 -13.56 -42.10 -24.85
N GLU A 76 -12.56 -42.88 -24.41
CA GLU A 76 -12.71 -43.91 -23.42
C GLU A 76 -13.12 -43.35 -22.07
N ALA A 77 -12.51 -42.23 -21.65
CA ALA A 77 -12.89 -41.55 -20.41
C ALA A 77 -14.37 -41.14 -20.42
N ARG A 78 -14.83 -40.51 -21.49
CA ARG A 78 -16.25 -40.13 -21.66
C ARG A 78 -17.17 -41.37 -21.64
N LYS A 79 -16.78 -42.47 -22.28
CA LYS A 79 -17.52 -43.72 -22.26
C LYS A 79 -17.61 -44.29 -20.85
N PHE A 80 -16.49 -44.25 -20.11
CA PHE A 80 -16.45 -44.70 -18.70
C PHE A 80 -17.40 -43.88 -17.83
N LEU A 81 -17.37 -42.56 -17.93
CA LEU A 81 -18.25 -41.63 -17.20
C LEU A 81 -19.72 -41.85 -17.56
N ALA A 82 -20.03 -42.08 -18.85
CA ALA A 82 -21.38 -42.33 -19.33
C ALA A 82 -21.93 -43.65 -18.76
N GLU A 83 -21.16 -44.74 -18.84
CA GLU A 83 -21.58 -46.04 -18.29
C GLU A 83 -21.73 -46.02 -16.77
N ALA A 84 -20.84 -45.35 -16.02
CA ALA A 84 -20.97 -45.15 -14.59
C ALA A 84 -22.25 -44.37 -14.22
N SER A 85 -22.56 -43.30 -14.98
CA SER A 85 -23.77 -42.50 -14.78
C SER A 85 -25.04 -43.28 -15.14
N ASP A 86 -24.99 -44.08 -16.22
CA ASP A 86 -26.10 -44.93 -16.64
C ASP A 86 -26.39 -46.05 -15.63
N LEU A 87 -25.33 -46.67 -15.08
CA LEU A 87 -25.44 -47.66 -14.03
C LEU A 87 -26.09 -47.04 -12.77
N GLN A 88 -25.67 -45.84 -12.37
CA GLN A 88 -26.26 -45.13 -11.23
C GLN A 88 -27.76 -44.85 -11.46
N ARG A 89 -28.13 -44.36 -12.64
CA ARG A 89 -29.54 -44.11 -13.00
C ARG A 89 -30.38 -45.41 -12.91
N ALA A 90 -29.85 -46.48 -13.47
CA ALA A 90 -30.54 -47.78 -13.44
C ALA A 90 -30.72 -48.29 -12.00
N MET A 91 -29.71 -48.15 -11.14
CA MET A 91 -29.79 -48.48 -9.71
C MET A 91 -30.86 -47.64 -9.00
N LEU A 92 -30.92 -46.32 -9.26
CA LEU A 92 -31.92 -45.43 -8.66
C LEU A 92 -33.34 -45.78 -9.09
N VAL A 93 -33.58 -46.10 -10.37
CA VAL A 93 -34.88 -46.56 -10.90
C VAL A 93 -35.27 -47.87 -10.25
N PHE A 94 -34.36 -48.86 -10.20
CA PHE A 94 -34.60 -50.15 -9.58
C PHE A 94 -34.98 -50.00 -8.09
N VAL A 95 -34.27 -49.16 -7.32
CA VAL A 95 -34.56 -48.93 -5.90
C VAL A 95 -35.88 -48.19 -5.69
N ALA A 96 -36.28 -47.29 -6.63
CA ALA A 96 -37.54 -46.58 -6.55
C ALA A 96 -38.76 -47.47 -6.80
N ASP A 97 -38.59 -48.45 -7.70
CA ASP A 97 -39.66 -49.41 -8.09
C ASP A 97 -39.70 -50.67 -7.22
N ALA A 98 -38.68 -50.89 -6.39
CA ALA A 98 -38.49 -52.17 -5.65
C ALA A 98 -39.30 -52.20 -4.35
N GLU A 99 -39.94 -53.36 -4.09
CA GLU A 99 -40.46 -53.75 -2.77
C GLU A 99 -39.28 -53.91 -1.77
N PRO A 100 -39.49 -53.70 -0.46
CA PRO A 100 -38.41 -53.82 0.55
C PRO A 100 -37.61 -55.14 0.53
N ALA A 101 -38.22 -56.22 0.12
CA ALA A 101 -37.58 -57.54 -0.04
C ALA A 101 -36.60 -57.59 -1.23
N SER A 102 -36.78 -56.74 -2.26
CA SER A 102 -35.97 -56.72 -3.47
C SER A 102 -34.64 -55.95 -3.31
N LEU A 103 -34.44 -55.28 -2.20
CA LEU A 103 -33.18 -54.55 -1.91
C LEU A 103 -31.96 -55.48 -1.72
N SER A 104 -32.18 -56.79 -1.55
CA SER A 104 -31.13 -57.81 -1.48
C SER A 104 -30.95 -58.56 -2.82
N HIS A 105 -31.49 -58.03 -3.93
CA HIS A 105 -31.37 -58.65 -5.24
C HIS A 105 -29.90 -58.79 -5.66
N PRO A 106 -29.43 -59.96 -6.14
CA PRO A 106 -28.03 -60.20 -6.49
C PRO A 106 -27.48 -59.20 -7.55
N CYS A 107 -28.33 -58.79 -8.49
CA CYS A 107 -27.97 -57.80 -9.51
C CYS A 107 -27.67 -56.42 -8.90
N LEU A 108 -28.46 -55.98 -7.89
CA LEU A 108 -28.20 -54.70 -7.21
C LEU A 108 -26.88 -54.75 -6.42
N VAL A 109 -26.57 -55.88 -5.75
CA VAL A 109 -25.29 -56.07 -5.03
C VAL A 109 -24.12 -56.00 -6.00
N ARG A 110 -24.25 -56.65 -7.20
CA ARG A 110 -23.24 -56.60 -8.24
C ARG A 110 -23.08 -55.17 -8.81
N ALA A 111 -24.18 -54.47 -9.08
CA ALA A 111 -24.17 -53.07 -9.48
C ALA A 111 -23.47 -52.15 -8.48
N GLN A 112 -23.72 -52.35 -7.18
CA GLN A 112 -23.04 -51.61 -6.11
C GLN A 112 -21.53 -51.85 -6.08
N THR A 113 -21.10 -53.12 -6.27
CA THR A 113 -19.69 -53.50 -6.32
C THR A 113 -18.97 -52.83 -7.49
N LEU A 114 -19.60 -52.86 -8.68
CA LEU A 114 -19.10 -52.20 -9.87
C LEU A 114 -19.04 -50.66 -9.68
N MET A 115 -20.07 -50.08 -9.09
CA MET A 115 -20.08 -48.65 -8.78
C MET A 115 -18.93 -48.26 -7.85
N GLN A 116 -18.67 -49.05 -6.81
CA GLN A 116 -17.55 -48.82 -5.90
C GLN A 116 -16.19 -48.90 -6.63
N ALA A 117 -16.04 -49.89 -7.55
CA ALA A 117 -14.82 -49.99 -8.36
C ALA A 117 -14.66 -48.77 -9.29
N ALA A 118 -15.77 -48.37 -9.95
CA ALA A 118 -15.78 -47.19 -10.82
C ALA A 118 -15.41 -45.91 -10.04
N MET A 119 -15.98 -45.71 -8.85
CA MET A 119 -15.72 -44.53 -8.04
C MET A 119 -14.30 -44.50 -7.47
N ARG A 120 -13.74 -45.64 -7.06
CA ARG A 120 -12.31 -45.73 -6.69
C ARG A 120 -11.40 -45.34 -7.86
N ARG A 121 -11.75 -45.74 -9.09
CA ARG A 121 -11.00 -45.34 -10.27
C ARG A 121 -11.10 -43.83 -10.50
N LEU A 122 -12.29 -43.25 -10.46
CA LEU A 122 -12.50 -41.83 -10.65
C LEU A 122 -11.81 -40.98 -9.56
N GLU A 123 -11.83 -41.41 -8.29
CA GLU A 123 -11.10 -40.75 -7.20
C GLU A 123 -9.59 -40.72 -7.49
N LYS A 124 -9.02 -41.86 -7.98
CA LYS A 124 -7.61 -41.94 -8.37
C LYS A 124 -7.31 -40.98 -9.54
N GLU A 125 -8.13 -40.99 -10.60
CA GLU A 125 -7.96 -40.08 -11.75
C GLU A 125 -8.07 -38.63 -11.33
N PHE A 126 -9.06 -38.28 -10.52
CA PHE A 126 -9.25 -36.92 -10.02
C PHE A 126 -8.02 -36.42 -9.28
N PHE A 127 -7.46 -37.26 -8.38
CA PHE A 127 -6.22 -36.94 -7.69
C PHE A 127 -5.04 -36.80 -8.65
N GLN A 128 -4.89 -37.73 -9.61
CA GLN A 128 -3.76 -37.69 -10.56
C GLN A 128 -3.83 -36.48 -11.48
N ILE A 129 -5.02 -36.12 -11.98
CA ILE A 129 -5.20 -34.92 -12.84
C ILE A 129 -4.87 -33.65 -12.05
N LEU A 130 -5.37 -33.52 -10.82
CA LEU A 130 -5.06 -32.38 -9.96
C LEU A 130 -3.56 -32.30 -9.62
N ALA A 131 -2.90 -33.43 -9.36
CA ALA A 131 -1.49 -33.47 -9.01
C ALA A 131 -0.55 -33.25 -10.20
N ALA A 132 -0.83 -33.93 -11.33
CA ALA A 132 -0.01 -33.85 -12.55
C ALA A 132 -0.10 -32.49 -13.26
N ASN A 133 -1.25 -31.83 -13.17
CA ASN A 133 -1.48 -30.54 -13.79
C ASN A 133 -1.42 -29.37 -12.77
N ARG A 134 -0.72 -29.57 -11.67
CA ARG A 134 -0.54 -28.55 -10.64
C ARG A 134 -0.08 -27.24 -11.25
N ASP A 135 0.96 -27.27 -12.10
CA ASP A 135 1.54 -26.09 -12.73
C ASP A 135 0.61 -25.41 -13.75
N LEU A 136 -0.32 -26.16 -14.36
CA LEU A 136 -1.32 -25.59 -15.28
C LEU A 136 -2.52 -25.00 -14.53
N LEU A 137 -2.84 -25.56 -13.37
CA LEU A 137 -3.96 -25.15 -12.51
C LEU A 137 -3.54 -24.12 -11.46
N ASP A 138 -2.24 -23.83 -11.36
CA ASP A 138 -1.68 -22.83 -10.48
C ASP A 138 -1.38 -21.55 -11.27
N PRO A 139 -2.17 -20.49 -11.10
CA PRO A 139 -2.00 -19.24 -11.87
C PRO A 139 -0.63 -18.58 -11.65
N GLU A 140 0.02 -18.87 -10.52
CA GLU A 140 1.34 -18.35 -10.20
C GLU A 140 2.43 -18.88 -11.12
N SER A 141 2.34 -20.14 -11.54
CA SER A 141 3.29 -20.77 -12.46
C SER A 141 3.30 -20.12 -13.83
N VAL A 142 2.17 -19.59 -14.27
CA VAL A 142 2.03 -18.90 -15.56
C VAL A 142 2.72 -17.55 -15.53
N SER A 143 2.56 -16.80 -14.43
CA SER A 143 3.16 -15.48 -14.26
C SER A 143 4.69 -15.54 -14.12
N VAL A 144 5.21 -16.54 -13.38
CA VAL A 144 6.65 -16.73 -13.17
C VAL A 144 7.35 -17.21 -14.45
N ARG A 145 6.73 -18.09 -15.24
CA ARG A 145 7.30 -18.53 -16.52
C ARG A 145 7.42 -17.40 -17.53
N SER A 146 6.47 -16.47 -17.57
CA SER A 146 6.57 -15.28 -18.42
C SER A 146 7.71 -14.36 -18.00
N ALA A 147 8.01 -14.27 -16.70
CA ALA A 147 9.13 -13.48 -16.19
C ALA A 147 10.51 -14.15 -16.39
N TYR A 148 10.58 -15.48 -16.31
CA TYR A 148 11.85 -16.22 -16.53
C TYR A 148 12.16 -16.47 -18.01
N SER A 149 11.17 -16.41 -18.91
CA SER A 149 11.40 -16.52 -20.36
C SER A 149 12.13 -15.31 -20.92
N SER A 150 12.19 -14.21 -20.17
CA SER A 150 12.94 -13.01 -20.55
C SER A 150 14.38 -12.95 -19.99
N VAL A 151 14.85 -13.99 -19.27
CA VAL A 151 16.21 -14.04 -18.70
C VAL A 151 16.83 -15.40 -19.03
N SER A 152 16.95 -15.70 -20.31
CA SER A 152 17.86 -16.75 -20.78
C SER A 152 19.13 -16.05 -21.30
N GLU A 153 20.05 -15.76 -20.39
CA GLU A 153 21.41 -15.37 -20.74
C GLU A 153 22.18 -16.61 -21.21
N GLY A 154 22.12 -16.86 -22.51
CA GLY A 154 23.11 -17.66 -23.22
C GLY A 154 24.15 -16.72 -23.87
N PRO A 155 25.43 -17.10 -23.96
CA PRO A 155 26.49 -16.20 -24.42
C PRO A 155 26.50 -15.88 -25.94
N ASP A 156 25.47 -16.25 -26.70
CA ASP A 156 25.38 -16.06 -28.17
C ASP A 156 23.99 -15.46 -28.60
N TYR A 157 23.43 -14.51 -27.83
CA TYR A 157 22.19 -13.87 -28.22
C TYR A 157 22.46 -12.51 -28.90
N ASP A 158 22.14 -12.42 -30.17
CA ASP A 158 22.14 -11.16 -30.94
C ASP A 158 20.86 -10.36 -30.59
N PRO A 159 20.97 -9.19 -29.92
CA PRO A 159 19.80 -8.42 -29.41
C PRO A 159 18.93 -7.79 -30.51
N TRP A 160 19.24 -8.00 -31.78
CA TRP A 160 18.62 -7.29 -32.91
C TRP A 160 17.70 -8.16 -33.79
N GLU A 161 17.49 -9.45 -33.47
CA GLU A 161 16.82 -10.37 -34.38
C GLU A 161 15.30 -10.54 -34.14
N ASN A 162 14.76 -10.12 -32.98
CA ASN A 162 13.32 -10.18 -32.72
C ASN A 162 12.75 -8.79 -32.40
N SER A 163 11.72 -8.39 -33.14
CA SER A 163 10.99 -7.16 -32.81
C SER A 163 10.17 -7.33 -31.53
N PRO A 164 10.00 -6.27 -30.70
CA PRO A 164 9.17 -6.33 -29.49
C PRO A 164 7.73 -6.81 -29.74
N GLU A 165 7.23 -6.64 -30.98
CA GLU A 165 5.92 -7.10 -31.42
C GLU A 165 5.88 -8.62 -31.62
N GLU A 166 6.95 -9.24 -32.10
CA GLU A 166 7.08 -10.70 -32.24
C GLU A 166 7.21 -11.40 -30.89
N GLU A 167 7.99 -10.83 -29.95
CA GLU A 167 8.05 -11.34 -28.57
C GLU A 167 6.70 -11.25 -27.86
N ALA A 168 5.99 -10.14 -27.97
CA ALA A 168 4.65 -9.98 -27.42
C ALA A 168 3.64 -10.94 -28.06
N HIS A 169 3.76 -11.21 -29.36
CA HIS A 169 2.93 -12.18 -30.07
C HIS A 169 3.21 -13.63 -29.64
N LEU A 170 4.47 -14.00 -29.50
CA LEU A 170 4.89 -15.33 -29.01
C LEU A 170 4.45 -15.55 -27.55
N ALA A 171 4.60 -14.55 -26.68
CA ALA A 171 4.13 -14.59 -25.31
C ALA A 171 2.59 -14.74 -25.26
N GLY A 172 1.85 -13.97 -26.05
CA GLY A 172 0.39 -14.07 -26.15
C GLY A 172 -0.07 -15.44 -26.67
N LYS A 173 0.65 -16.04 -27.60
CA LYS A 173 0.35 -17.38 -28.12
C LYS A 173 0.61 -18.47 -27.08
N SER A 174 1.70 -18.36 -26.33
CA SER A 174 2.03 -19.27 -25.21
C SER A 174 1.00 -19.20 -24.10
N ILE A 175 0.55 -18.01 -23.71
CA ILE A 175 -0.52 -17.81 -22.71
C ILE A 175 -1.82 -18.46 -23.20
N GLY A 176 -2.22 -18.25 -24.44
CA GLY A 176 -3.42 -18.85 -25.01
C GLY A 176 -3.37 -20.39 -25.10
N GLU A 177 -2.19 -20.98 -25.26
CA GLU A 177 -2.01 -22.45 -25.22
C GLU A 177 -2.16 -23.00 -23.80
N VAL A 178 -1.59 -22.31 -22.80
CA VAL A 178 -1.72 -22.68 -21.38
C VAL A 178 -3.18 -22.55 -20.92
N GLU A 179 -3.87 -21.48 -21.26
CA GLU A 179 -5.29 -21.30 -20.93
C GLU A 179 -6.16 -22.39 -21.56
N ARG A 180 -5.88 -22.76 -22.82
CA ARG A 180 -6.60 -23.84 -23.50
C ARG A 180 -6.34 -25.19 -22.85
N ALA A 181 -5.10 -25.49 -22.49
CA ALA A 181 -4.72 -26.70 -21.77
C ALA A 181 -5.39 -26.76 -20.37
N ALA A 182 -5.34 -25.66 -19.63
CA ALA A 182 -6.02 -25.53 -18.35
C ALA A 182 -7.54 -25.73 -18.48
N GLY A 183 -8.17 -25.15 -19.50
CA GLY A 183 -9.59 -25.31 -19.79
C GLY A 183 -10.01 -26.77 -20.02
N VAL A 184 -9.19 -27.53 -20.74
CA VAL A 184 -9.43 -28.96 -20.96
C VAL A 184 -9.31 -29.76 -19.65
N VAL A 185 -8.27 -29.49 -18.86
CA VAL A 185 -8.06 -30.15 -17.56
C VAL A 185 -9.21 -29.81 -16.59
N MET A 186 -9.64 -28.57 -16.54
CA MET A 186 -10.78 -28.14 -15.73
C MET A 186 -12.09 -28.84 -16.14
N ALA A 187 -12.31 -29.04 -17.45
CA ALA A 187 -13.47 -29.76 -17.95
C ALA A 187 -13.45 -31.24 -17.58
N ASP A 188 -12.28 -31.89 -17.63
CA ASP A 188 -12.11 -33.28 -17.21
C ASP A 188 -12.38 -33.43 -15.68
N LEU A 189 -11.83 -32.51 -14.87
CA LEU A 189 -12.07 -32.48 -13.41
C LEU A 189 -13.56 -32.29 -13.08
N ARG A 190 -14.24 -31.39 -13.80
CA ARG A 190 -15.68 -31.18 -13.65
C ARG A 190 -16.48 -32.43 -13.97
N ALA A 191 -16.19 -33.08 -15.08
CA ALA A 191 -16.90 -34.29 -15.52
C ALA A 191 -16.76 -35.43 -14.49
N ILE A 192 -15.57 -35.59 -13.89
CA ILE A 192 -15.33 -36.57 -12.81
C ILE A 192 -16.12 -36.14 -11.57
N ALA A 193 -16.02 -34.88 -11.15
CA ALA A 193 -16.70 -34.36 -9.95
C ALA A 193 -18.22 -34.52 -10.06
N ASP A 194 -18.82 -34.14 -11.19
CA ASP A 194 -20.26 -34.27 -11.47
C ASP A 194 -20.70 -35.75 -11.37
N THR A 195 -19.92 -36.70 -11.94
CA THR A 195 -20.22 -38.13 -11.89
C THR A 195 -20.11 -38.68 -10.47
N MET A 196 -19.06 -38.33 -9.74
CA MET A 196 -18.86 -38.76 -8.36
C MET A 196 -19.96 -38.21 -7.41
N VAL A 197 -20.32 -36.93 -7.58
CA VAL A 197 -21.38 -36.28 -6.79
C VAL A 197 -22.74 -36.92 -7.10
N PHE A 198 -23.05 -37.18 -8.37
CA PHE A 198 -24.27 -37.86 -8.81
C PHE A 198 -24.37 -39.29 -8.28
N ALA A 199 -23.25 -40.00 -8.24
CA ALA A 199 -23.18 -41.38 -7.68
C ALA A 199 -23.21 -41.45 -6.15
N GLY A 200 -23.27 -40.28 -5.45
CA GLY A 200 -23.33 -40.23 -3.98
C GLY A 200 -21.95 -40.18 -3.30
N TYR A 201 -20.85 -40.12 -4.03
CA TYR A 201 -19.46 -40.07 -3.52
C TYR A 201 -18.94 -38.64 -3.39
N ARG A 202 -19.84 -37.71 -3.07
CA ARG A 202 -19.54 -36.29 -2.84
C ARG A 202 -18.45 -36.09 -1.80
N LYS A 203 -18.47 -36.84 -0.69
CA LYS A 203 -17.51 -36.65 0.40
C LYS A 203 -16.09 -37.01 0.01
N GLU A 204 -15.93 -38.08 -0.75
CA GLU A 204 -14.65 -38.57 -1.24
C GLU A 204 -14.06 -37.57 -2.24
N CYS A 205 -14.85 -37.12 -3.21
CA CYS A 205 -14.46 -36.11 -4.19
C CYS A 205 -14.01 -34.79 -3.51
N VAL A 206 -14.83 -34.27 -2.61
CA VAL A 206 -14.52 -33.03 -1.86
C VAL A 206 -13.27 -33.19 -0.99
N ARG A 207 -13.11 -34.34 -0.31
CA ARG A 207 -11.93 -34.61 0.52
C ARG A 207 -10.63 -34.56 -0.31
N THR A 208 -10.63 -35.24 -1.45
CA THR A 208 -9.48 -35.32 -2.35
C THR A 208 -9.13 -33.94 -2.91
N TYR A 209 -10.11 -33.19 -3.41
CA TYR A 209 -9.93 -31.80 -3.88
C TYR A 209 -9.35 -30.91 -2.78
N LYS A 210 -10.02 -30.88 -1.63
CA LYS A 210 -9.66 -30.00 -0.52
C LYS A 210 -8.24 -30.26 0.02
N SER A 211 -7.85 -31.53 0.21
CA SER A 211 -6.54 -31.87 0.77
C SER A 211 -5.40 -31.37 -0.10
N LEU A 212 -5.55 -31.50 -1.43
CA LEU A 212 -4.51 -31.10 -2.37
C LEU A 212 -4.48 -29.57 -2.56
N ARG A 213 -5.66 -28.95 -2.77
CA ARG A 213 -5.74 -27.49 -3.02
C ARG A 213 -5.37 -26.66 -1.80
N LYS A 214 -5.73 -27.10 -0.58
CA LYS A 214 -5.29 -26.42 0.64
C LYS A 214 -3.76 -26.41 0.77
N SER A 215 -3.11 -27.52 0.46
CA SER A 215 -1.64 -27.61 0.46
C SER A 215 -1.01 -26.64 -0.56
N ILE A 216 -1.65 -26.47 -1.73
CA ILE A 216 -1.16 -25.53 -2.77
C ILE A 216 -1.30 -24.09 -2.31
N VAL A 217 -2.43 -23.70 -1.70
CA VAL A 217 -2.62 -22.35 -1.18
C VAL A 217 -1.63 -22.04 -0.06
N ASP A 218 -1.42 -22.96 0.88
CA ASP A 218 -0.46 -22.79 1.97
C ASP A 218 0.98 -22.66 1.45
N GLU A 219 1.36 -23.50 0.47
CA GLU A 219 2.68 -23.45 -0.16
C GLU A 219 2.87 -22.18 -1.01
N GLY A 220 1.83 -21.73 -1.74
CA GLY A 220 1.86 -20.50 -2.50
C GLY A 220 2.17 -19.29 -1.61
N LEU A 221 1.48 -19.14 -0.49
CA LEU A 221 1.77 -18.07 0.46
C LEU A 221 3.19 -18.16 1.04
N TYR A 222 3.66 -19.37 1.33
CA TYR A 222 5.03 -19.56 1.82
C TYR A 222 6.09 -19.16 0.77
N ARG A 223 5.89 -19.53 -0.49
CA ARG A 223 6.76 -19.13 -1.62
C ARG A 223 6.75 -17.62 -1.86
N LEU A 224 5.64 -16.95 -1.59
CA LEU A 224 5.54 -15.49 -1.61
C LEU A 224 6.25 -14.81 -0.42
N GLY A 225 6.90 -15.59 0.46
CA GLY A 225 7.62 -15.10 1.61
C GLY A 225 6.74 -14.74 2.81
N PHE A 226 5.45 -15.15 2.79
CA PHE A 226 4.57 -14.94 3.93
C PHE A 226 4.74 -16.05 4.97
N GLU A 227 5.15 -15.67 6.17
CA GLU A 227 5.23 -16.54 7.33
C GLU A 227 4.13 -16.21 8.33
N ARG A 228 3.50 -17.22 8.87
CA ARG A 228 2.50 -17.06 9.94
C ARG A 228 3.16 -16.63 11.24
N LEU A 229 2.78 -15.49 11.75
CA LEU A 229 3.32 -14.91 12.98
C LEU A 229 2.26 -14.86 14.09
N ALA A 230 2.62 -15.32 15.27
CA ALA A 230 1.78 -15.13 16.45
C ALA A 230 1.91 -13.68 16.98
N PRO A 231 0.85 -13.10 17.60
CA PRO A 231 0.91 -11.74 18.15
C PRO A 231 2.05 -11.52 19.14
N ALA A 232 2.37 -12.53 19.97
CA ALA A 232 3.46 -12.48 20.92
C ALA A 232 4.85 -12.47 20.28
N GLN A 233 4.99 -12.99 19.06
CA GLN A 233 6.24 -12.94 18.31
C GLN A 233 6.49 -11.54 17.77
N ILE A 234 5.47 -10.86 17.21
CA ILE A 234 5.60 -9.52 16.65
C ILE A 234 6.07 -8.50 17.69
N GLN A 235 5.57 -8.60 18.93
CA GLN A 235 5.99 -7.72 20.00
C GLN A 235 7.47 -7.86 20.40
N LYS A 236 8.07 -9.01 20.12
CA LYS A 236 9.48 -9.33 20.42
C LYS A 236 10.43 -9.08 19.24
N LEU A 237 9.88 -8.93 18.02
CA LEU A 237 10.68 -8.68 16.84
C LEU A 237 11.26 -7.26 16.87
N ASP A 238 12.54 -7.16 16.52
CA ASP A 238 13.15 -5.88 16.20
C ASP A 238 12.49 -5.25 14.98
N TRP A 239 12.45 -3.91 14.95
CA TRP A 239 11.79 -3.19 13.85
C TRP A 239 12.39 -3.51 12.48
N ALA A 240 13.72 -3.62 12.37
CA ALA A 240 14.37 -3.93 11.10
C ALA A 240 13.87 -5.26 10.49
N VAL A 241 13.68 -6.28 11.34
CA VAL A 241 13.15 -7.58 10.92
C VAL A 241 11.66 -7.47 10.54
N LEU A 242 10.88 -6.74 11.36
CA LEU A 242 9.45 -6.54 11.07
C LEU A 242 9.25 -5.75 9.78
N GLU A 243 10.06 -4.73 9.52
CA GLU A 243 10.01 -3.95 8.29
C GLU A 243 10.28 -4.81 7.04
N LEU A 244 11.23 -5.74 7.08
CA LEU A 244 11.46 -6.69 5.99
C LEU A 244 10.23 -7.55 5.73
N LYS A 245 9.56 -8.05 6.79
CA LYS A 245 8.32 -8.81 6.66
C LYS A 245 7.16 -7.98 6.10
N VAL A 246 7.07 -6.70 6.47
CA VAL A 246 6.11 -5.75 5.89
C VAL A 246 6.36 -5.56 4.39
N ARG A 247 7.61 -5.36 3.99
CA ARG A 247 7.97 -5.24 2.57
C ARG A 247 7.65 -6.50 1.78
N SER A 248 7.98 -7.68 2.32
CA SER A 248 7.63 -8.96 1.69
C SER A 248 6.11 -9.11 1.54
N TRP A 249 5.33 -8.77 2.57
CA TRP A 249 3.87 -8.82 2.51
C TRP A 249 3.30 -7.86 1.46
N LEU A 250 3.82 -6.62 1.36
CA LEU A 250 3.39 -5.63 0.35
C LEU A 250 3.60 -6.14 -1.07
N VAL A 251 4.74 -6.78 -1.35
CA VAL A 251 5.01 -7.41 -2.67
C VAL A 251 4.08 -8.59 -2.89
N ALA A 252 3.91 -9.44 -1.88
CA ALA A 252 3.08 -10.65 -1.96
C ALA A 252 1.58 -10.35 -2.09
N SER A 253 1.09 -9.23 -1.56
CA SER A 253 -0.34 -8.96 -1.40
C SER A 253 -1.11 -8.98 -2.73
N ARG A 254 -0.58 -8.34 -3.76
CA ARG A 254 -1.21 -8.30 -5.09
C ARG A 254 -1.25 -9.68 -5.74
N VAL A 255 -0.15 -10.44 -5.65
CA VAL A 255 -0.05 -11.79 -6.21
C VAL A 255 -0.96 -12.75 -5.46
N ALA A 256 -0.96 -12.70 -4.12
CA ALA A 256 -1.84 -13.53 -3.30
C ALA A 256 -3.32 -13.32 -3.62
N VAL A 257 -3.76 -12.07 -3.78
CA VAL A 257 -5.17 -11.77 -4.06
C VAL A 257 -5.52 -12.08 -5.52
N ARG A 258 -4.79 -11.49 -6.46
CA ARG A 258 -5.15 -11.51 -7.89
C ARG A 258 -4.85 -12.83 -8.57
N THR A 259 -3.86 -13.57 -8.05
CA THR A 259 -3.42 -14.82 -8.65
C THR A 259 -3.81 -16.01 -7.79
N LEU A 260 -3.34 -16.11 -6.54
CA LEU A 260 -3.51 -17.30 -5.73
C LEU A 260 -4.99 -17.51 -5.30
N PHE A 261 -5.58 -16.56 -4.58
CA PHE A 261 -6.97 -16.71 -4.09
C PHE A 261 -8.00 -16.61 -5.21
N HIS A 262 -7.79 -15.70 -6.16
CA HIS A 262 -8.67 -15.58 -7.31
C HIS A 262 -8.65 -16.83 -8.19
N GLY A 263 -7.46 -17.35 -8.49
CA GLY A 263 -7.31 -18.57 -9.27
C GLY A 263 -7.95 -19.78 -8.60
N GLU A 264 -7.80 -19.93 -7.27
CA GLU A 264 -8.49 -21.00 -6.52
C GLU A 264 -10.01 -20.85 -6.60
N ARG A 265 -10.53 -19.62 -6.52
CA ARG A 265 -11.96 -19.35 -6.65
C ARG A 265 -12.49 -19.72 -8.04
N VAL A 266 -11.77 -19.35 -9.10
CA VAL A 266 -12.15 -19.66 -10.49
C VAL A 266 -12.14 -21.17 -10.74
N LEU A 267 -11.10 -21.86 -10.30
CA LEU A 267 -10.99 -23.32 -10.43
C LEU A 267 -12.13 -24.04 -9.72
N LEU A 268 -12.39 -23.65 -8.47
CA LEU A 268 -13.48 -24.22 -7.68
C LEU A 268 -14.85 -24.00 -8.33
N ASP A 269 -15.12 -22.77 -8.79
CA ASP A 269 -16.39 -22.42 -9.44
C ASP A 269 -16.58 -23.20 -10.74
N HIS A 270 -15.49 -23.56 -11.42
CA HIS A 270 -15.55 -24.39 -12.62
C HIS A 270 -15.79 -25.87 -12.32
N VAL A 271 -15.00 -26.44 -11.40
CA VAL A 271 -15.05 -27.88 -11.07
C VAL A 271 -16.37 -28.28 -10.40
N PHE A 272 -16.89 -27.45 -9.50
CA PHE A 272 -18.15 -27.71 -8.77
C PHE A 272 -19.29 -26.79 -9.22
N ALA A 273 -19.33 -26.42 -10.51
CA ALA A 273 -20.36 -25.53 -11.04
C ALA A 273 -21.78 -26.05 -10.72
N GLY A 274 -22.61 -25.18 -10.15
CA GLY A 274 -24.00 -25.55 -9.81
C GLY A 274 -24.15 -26.39 -8.52
N SER A 275 -23.06 -26.78 -7.86
CA SER A 275 -23.11 -27.52 -6.60
C SER A 275 -23.09 -26.59 -5.40
N ASP A 276 -23.87 -26.94 -4.36
CA ASP A 276 -23.93 -26.26 -3.07
C ASP A 276 -22.67 -26.44 -2.21
N VAL A 277 -21.77 -27.37 -2.60
CA VAL A 277 -20.51 -27.61 -1.88
C VAL A 277 -19.47 -26.52 -2.06
N ARG A 278 -19.56 -25.70 -3.11
CA ARG A 278 -18.54 -24.68 -3.46
C ARG A 278 -18.19 -23.79 -2.28
N GLU A 279 -19.20 -23.29 -1.61
CA GLU A 279 -19.04 -22.35 -0.50
C GLU A 279 -18.23 -22.98 0.66
N VAL A 280 -18.61 -24.18 1.09
CA VAL A 280 -17.93 -24.87 2.20
C VAL A 280 -16.52 -25.29 1.81
N VAL A 281 -16.34 -25.77 0.58
CA VAL A 281 -15.03 -26.23 0.09
C VAL A 281 -14.06 -25.04 -0.03
N PHE A 282 -14.51 -23.91 -0.56
CA PHE A 282 -13.69 -22.72 -0.67
C PHE A 282 -13.26 -22.19 0.71
N ALA A 283 -14.18 -22.15 1.65
CA ALA A 283 -13.86 -21.75 3.01
C ALA A 283 -12.82 -22.68 3.66
N ASP A 284 -12.99 -23.98 3.51
CA ASP A 284 -12.05 -24.98 4.04
C ASP A 284 -10.63 -24.90 3.44
N ILE A 285 -10.52 -24.46 2.18
CA ILE A 285 -9.23 -24.35 1.48
C ILE A 285 -8.56 -23.01 1.81
N ALA A 286 -9.28 -21.89 1.66
CA ALA A 286 -8.69 -20.57 1.58
C ALA A 286 -8.89 -19.69 2.83
N ALA A 287 -9.97 -19.90 3.61
CA ALA A 287 -10.34 -18.95 4.66
C ALA A 287 -9.30 -18.81 5.77
N ASP A 288 -8.74 -19.92 6.27
CA ASP A 288 -7.74 -19.90 7.35
C ASP A 288 -6.45 -19.17 6.91
N ALA A 289 -5.96 -19.49 5.72
CA ALA A 289 -4.79 -18.86 5.12
C ALA A 289 -5.02 -17.36 4.87
N ALA A 290 -6.18 -17.00 4.32
CA ALA A 290 -6.57 -15.62 4.05
C ALA A 290 -6.75 -14.79 5.33
N LEU A 291 -7.39 -15.36 6.37
CA LEU A 291 -7.53 -14.69 7.67
C LEU A 291 -6.18 -14.33 8.28
N GLN A 292 -5.22 -15.22 8.20
CA GLN A 292 -3.88 -14.97 8.72
C GLN A 292 -3.12 -13.95 7.85
N PHE A 293 -3.28 -14.05 6.53
CA PHE A 293 -2.65 -13.15 5.58
C PHE A 293 -3.16 -11.71 5.74
N PHE A 294 -4.48 -11.52 5.76
CA PHE A 294 -5.11 -10.20 5.95
C PHE A 294 -5.10 -9.72 7.41
N GLY A 295 -4.84 -10.60 8.37
CA GLY A 295 -4.62 -10.24 9.77
C GLY A 295 -3.23 -9.71 10.07
N PHE A 296 -2.24 -9.95 9.20
CA PHE A 296 -0.86 -9.49 9.39
C PHE A 296 -0.76 -7.96 9.52
N PRO A 297 -1.41 -7.13 8.69
CA PRO A 297 -1.37 -5.66 8.84
C PRO A 297 -1.87 -5.19 10.22
N GLU A 298 -2.95 -5.78 10.74
CA GLU A 298 -3.40 -5.49 12.11
C GLU A 298 -2.36 -5.85 13.17
N LEU A 299 -1.66 -6.98 13.00
CA LEU A 299 -0.62 -7.39 13.92
C LEU A 299 0.55 -6.41 13.96
N VAL A 300 0.92 -5.81 12.81
CA VAL A 300 1.97 -4.79 12.73
C VAL A 300 1.64 -3.57 13.59
N THR A 301 0.37 -3.18 13.70
CA THR A 301 -0.06 -2.05 14.54
C THR A 301 0.21 -2.26 16.02
N LYS A 302 0.33 -3.51 16.48
CA LYS A 302 0.61 -3.87 17.89
C LYS A 302 2.09 -3.71 18.27
N SER A 303 2.96 -3.38 17.31
CA SER A 303 4.37 -3.06 17.60
C SER A 303 4.50 -1.69 18.27
N LYS A 304 5.63 -1.47 19.01
CA LYS A 304 5.89 -0.15 19.63
C LYS A 304 5.85 0.97 18.58
N ARG A 305 5.10 2.02 18.84
CA ARG A 305 4.97 3.18 17.94
C ARG A 305 6.27 3.98 17.84
N SER A 306 6.60 4.44 16.66
CA SER A 306 7.62 5.46 16.38
C SER A 306 7.24 6.23 15.11
N PRO A 307 7.67 7.48 14.95
CA PRO A 307 7.32 8.27 13.77
C PRO A 307 7.72 7.60 12.45
N GLU A 308 8.87 6.92 12.40
CA GLU A 308 9.39 6.30 11.19
C GLU A 308 8.51 5.14 10.68
N LYS A 309 7.76 4.51 11.59
CA LYS A 309 6.85 3.40 11.24
C LYS A 309 5.60 3.86 10.51
N LEU A 310 5.24 5.17 10.62
CA LEU A 310 4.03 5.70 10.00
C LEU A 310 3.97 5.39 8.50
N PHE A 311 5.08 5.55 7.79
CA PHE A 311 5.12 5.32 6.35
C PHE A 311 4.80 3.87 5.98
N ARG A 312 5.26 2.90 6.79
CA ARG A 312 4.92 1.48 6.59
C ARG A 312 3.46 1.15 6.93
N LEU A 313 2.88 1.84 7.92
CA LEU A 313 1.46 1.71 8.21
C LEU A 313 0.60 2.27 7.06
N LEU A 314 1.03 3.38 6.45
CA LEU A 314 0.37 3.97 5.29
C LEU A 314 0.52 3.08 4.04
N ASP A 315 1.71 2.51 3.78
CA ASP A 315 1.92 1.54 2.70
C ASP A 315 0.98 0.32 2.84
N LEU A 316 0.84 -0.21 4.06
CA LEU A 316 -0.07 -1.32 4.34
C LEU A 316 -1.54 -0.91 4.16
N TYR A 317 -1.91 0.29 4.59
CA TYR A 317 -3.26 0.83 4.42
C TYR A 317 -3.62 0.92 2.93
N ASP A 318 -2.77 1.57 2.14
CA ASP A 318 -2.99 1.73 0.70
C ASP A 318 -3.10 0.38 -0.01
N ALA A 319 -2.23 -0.60 0.33
CA ALA A 319 -2.27 -1.92 -0.27
C ALA A 319 -3.57 -2.69 0.04
N VAL A 320 -4.06 -2.64 1.28
CA VAL A 320 -5.33 -3.31 1.65
C VAL A 320 -6.52 -2.56 1.05
N ALA A 321 -6.51 -1.23 1.04
CA ALA A 321 -7.57 -0.40 0.45
C ALA A 321 -7.70 -0.62 -1.06
N GLU A 322 -6.56 -0.67 -1.79
CA GLU A 322 -6.51 -0.99 -3.22
C GLU A 322 -7.12 -2.35 -3.53
N LEU A 323 -6.79 -3.37 -2.72
CA LEU A 323 -7.20 -4.76 -2.96
C LEU A 323 -8.60 -5.08 -2.42
N ARG A 324 -9.20 -4.20 -1.64
CA ARG A 324 -10.51 -4.43 -0.99
C ARG A 324 -11.61 -4.87 -1.95
N PRO A 325 -11.85 -4.23 -3.12
CA PRO A 325 -12.92 -4.66 -4.03
C PRO A 325 -12.73 -6.09 -4.52
N GLU A 326 -11.48 -6.49 -4.80
CA GLU A 326 -11.12 -7.83 -5.25
C GLU A 326 -11.30 -8.85 -4.12
N ILE A 327 -10.92 -8.50 -2.89
CA ILE A 327 -11.13 -9.34 -1.69
C ILE A 327 -12.64 -9.58 -1.48
N GLU A 328 -13.47 -8.54 -1.59
CA GLU A 328 -14.93 -8.63 -1.44
C GLU A 328 -15.55 -9.56 -2.51
N LEU A 329 -15.04 -9.51 -3.75
CA LEU A 329 -15.49 -10.36 -4.84
C LEU A 329 -15.06 -11.82 -4.65
N ILE A 330 -13.77 -12.07 -4.37
CA ILE A 330 -13.22 -13.42 -4.22
C ILE A 330 -13.87 -14.15 -3.05
N PHE A 331 -13.99 -13.49 -1.90
CA PHE A 331 -14.54 -14.02 -0.66
C PHE A 331 -16.02 -13.66 -0.47
N SER A 332 -16.80 -13.62 -1.56
CA SER A 332 -18.22 -13.22 -1.55
C SER A 332 -19.15 -14.19 -0.83
N PHE A 333 -18.75 -15.45 -0.60
CA PHE A 333 -19.55 -16.44 0.13
C PHE A 333 -19.74 -16.08 1.60
N ASP A 334 -20.88 -16.48 2.19
CA ASP A 334 -21.16 -16.23 3.60
C ASP A 334 -20.19 -16.98 4.53
N SER A 335 -19.80 -18.20 4.17
CA SER A 335 -18.79 -19.00 4.89
C SER A 335 -17.40 -18.32 4.94
N THR A 336 -17.10 -17.40 4.03
CA THR A 336 -15.85 -16.62 3.99
C THR A 336 -16.00 -15.18 4.46
N ALA A 337 -17.17 -14.79 4.99
CA ALA A 337 -17.42 -13.44 5.48
C ALA A 337 -16.38 -12.95 6.50
N ALA A 338 -15.87 -13.86 7.32
CA ALA A 338 -14.81 -13.56 8.29
C ALA A 338 -13.54 -12.97 7.65
N VAL A 339 -13.20 -13.38 6.43
CA VAL A 339 -12.02 -12.84 5.69
C VAL A 339 -12.25 -11.37 5.31
N ARG A 340 -13.45 -11.04 4.81
CA ARG A 340 -13.82 -9.66 4.48
C ARG A 340 -13.82 -8.78 5.72
N VAL A 341 -14.37 -9.28 6.83
CA VAL A 341 -14.38 -8.58 8.12
C VAL A 341 -12.95 -8.35 8.62
N GLN A 342 -12.05 -9.35 8.50
CA GLN A 342 -10.65 -9.21 8.90
C GLN A 342 -9.92 -8.16 8.07
N ALA A 343 -10.12 -8.11 6.77
CA ALA A 343 -9.51 -7.09 5.91
C ALA A 343 -9.96 -5.68 6.30
N LEU A 344 -11.26 -5.48 6.57
CA LEU A 344 -11.81 -4.21 7.07
C LEU A 344 -11.30 -3.86 8.46
N ALA A 345 -11.20 -4.84 9.36
CA ALA A 345 -10.63 -4.64 10.70
C ALA A 345 -9.16 -4.19 10.61
N SER A 346 -8.39 -4.80 9.71
CA SER A 346 -7.00 -4.39 9.46
C SER A 346 -6.90 -2.96 8.95
N LEU A 347 -7.75 -2.53 8.00
CA LEU A 347 -7.83 -1.13 7.55
C LEU A 347 -8.13 -0.17 8.70
N SER A 348 -9.15 -0.48 9.50
CA SER A 348 -9.53 0.37 10.64
C SER A 348 -8.40 0.48 11.68
N LYS A 349 -7.72 -0.64 11.98
CA LYS A 349 -6.59 -0.64 12.94
C LYS A 349 -5.35 0.06 12.39
N LEU A 350 -5.08 -0.03 11.10
CA LEU A 350 -4.02 0.74 10.44
C LEU A 350 -4.31 2.24 10.48
N ALA A 351 -5.54 2.65 10.19
CA ALA A 351 -5.96 4.04 10.25
C ALA A 351 -5.84 4.63 11.68
N GLU A 352 -6.30 3.88 12.70
CA GLU A 352 -6.16 4.26 14.11
C GLU A 352 -4.68 4.41 14.51
N ALA A 353 -3.85 3.43 14.14
CA ALA A 353 -2.42 3.45 14.46
C ALA A 353 -1.67 4.57 13.73
N ALA A 354 -2.01 4.85 12.47
CA ALA A 354 -1.44 5.95 11.70
C ALA A 354 -1.82 7.30 12.29
N GLY A 355 -3.09 7.51 12.62
CA GLY A 355 -3.57 8.73 13.28
C GLY A 355 -2.90 8.96 14.63
N ALA A 356 -2.79 7.92 15.46
CA ALA A 356 -2.10 8.00 16.74
C ALA A 356 -0.60 8.31 16.59
N THR A 357 0.07 7.72 15.61
CA THR A 357 1.50 7.97 15.35
C THR A 357 1.73 9.40 14.85
N LEU A 358 0.83 9.94 14.04
CA LEU A 358 0.88 11.34 13.60
C LEU A 358 0.67 12.31 14.77
N ALA A 359 -0.23 12.00 15.70
CA ALA A 359 -0.43 12.78 16.93
C ALA A 359 0.80 12.71 17.86
N ASP A 360 1.44 11.53 17.97
CA ASP A 360 2.69 11.37 18.72
C ASP A 360 3.83 12.21 18.11
N PHE A 361 3.92 12.27 16.78
CA PHE A 361 4.91 13.12 16.08
C PHE A 361 4.69 14.60 16.39
N GLU A 362 3.46 15.11 16.31
CA GLU A 362 3.11 16.48 16.67
C GLU A 362 3.47 16.77 18.13
N SER A 363 3.07 15.87 19.03
CA SER A 363 3.39 16.00 20.46
C SER A 363 4.91 16.04 20.70
N THR A 364 5.69 15.32 19.90
CA THR A 364 7.15 15.33 19.98
C THR A 364 7.73 16.69 19.60
N ILE A 365 7.22 17.32 18.53
CA ILE A 365 7.61 18.69 18.15
C ILE A 365 7.25 19.66 19.27
N MET A 366 6.04 19.59 19.80
CA MET A 366 5.54 20.53 20.82
C MET A 366 6.28 20.38 22.17
N LYS A 367 6.72 19.18 22.52
CA LYS A 367 7.44 18.89 23.77
C LYS A 367 8.94 19.13 23.67
N GLU A 368 9.48 19.44 22.50
CA GLU A 368 10.90 19.74 22.34
C GLU A 368 11.30 20.96 23.18
N SER A 369 12.06 20.73 24.23
CA SER A 369 12.43 21.74 25.22
C SER A 369 13.94 21.99 25.33
N SER A 370 14.74 21.37 24.44
CA SER A 370 16.19 21.57 24.48
C SER A 370 16.53 23.06 24.26
N ARG A 371 17.36 23.60 25.14
CA ARG A 371 17.84 24.99 25.06
C ARG A 371 19.11 25.12 24.21
N LEU A 372 19.47 24.08 23.46
CA LEU A 372 20.64 24.11 22.60
C LEU A 372 20.40 25.06 21.42
N SER A 373 21.16 26.16 21.42
CA SER A 373 21.22 27.06 20.27
C SER A 373 22.11 26.46 19.18
N VAL A 374 21.73 26.64 17.91
CA VAL A 374 22.56 26.25 16.78
C VAL A 374 23.69 27.25 16.63
N PRO A 375 24.97 26.84 16.70
CA PRO A 375 26.08 27.75 16.50
C PRO A 375 25.95 28.46 15.15
N GLY A 376 26.22 29.77 15.14
CA GLY A 376 26.12 30.58 13.92
C GLY A 376 24.73 30.84 13.37
N GLY A 377 23.65 30.47 14.08
CA GLY A 377 22.28 30.76 13.66
C GLY A 377 21.80 29.97 12.42
N GLY A 378 22.42 28.83 12.12
CA GLY A 378 22.08 28.00 10.98
C GLY A 378 20.72 27.30 11.10
N VAL A 379 20.39 26.42 10.13
CA VAL A 379 19.14 25.65 10.13
C VAL A 379 19.16 24.62 11.24
N HIS A 380 18.15 24.64 12.13
CA HIS A 380 18.02 23.74 13.26
C HIS A 380 17.80 22.29 12.80
N PRO A 381 18.43 21.28 13.46
CA PRO A 381 18.22 19.86 13.11
C PRO A 381 16.74 19.45 13.14
N MET A 382 15.97 19.94 14.12
CA MET A 382 14.52 19.71 14.21
C MET A 382 13.78 20.22 12.98
N THR A 383 14.16 21.39 12.43
CA THR A 383 13.56 21.93 11.19
C THR A 383 13.79 21.00 10.01
N ARG A 384 15.02 20.48 9.86
CA ARG A 384 15.35 19.52 8.81
C ARG A 384 14.56 18.21 8.97
N TYR A 385 14.52 17.65 10.17
CA TYR A 385 13.82 16.43 10.49
C TYR A 385 12.31 16.59 10.24
N ALA A 386 11.68 17.58 10.85
CA ALA A 386 10.24 17.80 10.74
C ALA A 386 9.81 18.07 9.29
N MET A 387 10.53 18.93 8.56
CA MET A 387 10.18 19.25 7.18
C MET A 387 10.43 18.10 6.22
N ASN A 388 11.44 17.27 6.42
CA ASN A 388 11.63 16.05 5.64
C ASN A 388 10.49 15.05 5.92
N TYR A 389 10.11 14.87 7.18
CA TYR A 389 9.01 14.00 7.56
C TYR A 389 7.67 14.48 6.96
N ILE A 390 7.33 15.76 7.12
CA ILE A 390 6.11 16.36 6.58
C ILE A 390 6.09 16.29 5.04
N SER A 391 7.24 16.47 4.39
CA SER A 391 7.32 16.37 2.92
C SER A 391 7.07 14.96 2.40
N LEU A 392 7.59 13.93 3.07
CA LEU A 392 7.31 12.53 2.74
C LEU A 392 5.85 12.17 3.03
N LEU A 393 5.29 12.71 4.12
CA LEU A 393 3.91 12.49 4.48
C LEU A 393 2.92 13.05 3.45
N ALA A 394 3.28 14.11 2.75
CA ALA A 394 2.48 14.69 1.68
C ALA A 394 2.29 13.73 0.47
N ASP A 395 3.18 12.75 0.29
CA ASP A 395 3.05 11.73 -0.75
C ASP A 395 1.90 10.76 -0.48
N TYR A 396 1.49 10.61 0.78
CA TYR A 396 0.37 9.77 1.23
C TYR A 396 -0.94 10.56 1.40
N GLN A 397 -1.11 11.66 0.67
CA GLN A 397 -2.29 12.52 0.77
C GLN A 397 -3.60 11.75 0.68
N SER A 398 -3.72 10.81 -0.26
CA SER A 398 -4.95 10.04 -0.49
C SER A 398 -5.34 9.21 0.73
N ALA A 399 -4.41 8.42 1.27
CA ALA A 399 -4.64 7.63 2.49
C ALA A 399 -4.98 8.53 3.68
N LEU A 400 -4.25 9.64 3.84
CA LEU A 400 -4.48 10.56 4.96
C LEU A 400 -5.84 11.26 4.90
N VAL A 401 -6.36 11.54 3.69
CA VAL A 401 -7.73 12.08 3.52
C VAL A 401 -8.76 11.12 4.10
N GLU A 402 -8.65 9.84 3.79
CA GLU A 402 -9.57 8.81 4.27
C GLU A 402 -9.39 8.58 5.78
N ILE A 403 -8.15 8.39 6.24
CA ILE A 403 -7.83 8.14 7.64
C ILE A 403 -8.31 9.28 8.55
N LEU A 404 -8.06 10.54 8.17
CA LEU A 404 -8.44 11.69 8.98
C LEU A 404 -9.93 12.02 8.91
N ALA A 405 -10.66 11.54 7.91
CA ALA A 405 -12.11 11.62 7.86
C ALA A 405 -12.75 10.74 8.94
N ASP A 406 -12.22 9.53 9.13
CA ASP A 406 -12.74 8.57 10.10
C ASP A 406 -12.17 8.80 11.52
N PHE A 407 -10.94 9.29 11.63
CA PHE A 407 -10.23 9.56 12.87
C PHE A 407 -9.76 11.03 12.93
N PRO A 408 -10.67 11.99 13.12
CA PRO A 408 -10.29 13.40 13.15
C PRO A 408 -9.39 13.68 14.34
N ILE A 409 -8.13 14.01 14.06
CA ILE A 409 -7.21 14.47 15.08
C ILE A 409 -7.66 15.89 15.46
N GLN A 410 -7.99 16.10 16.75
CA GLN A 410 -8.41 17.42 17.21
C GLN A 410 -7.25 18.40 17.01
N THR A 411 -7.39 19.30 16.05
CA THR A 411 -6.59 20.53 16.03
C THR A 411 -7.17 21.49 17.05
N PRO A 412 -6.34 22.15 17.88
CA PRO A 412 -6.82 23.24 18.69
C PRO A 412 -7.49 24.26 17.78
N THR A 413 -8.77 24.51 17.98
CA THR A 413 -9.55 25.47 17.20
C THR A 413 -9.44 26.88 17.76
N PRO A 414 -9.41 27.90 16.91
CA PRO A 414 -9.36 27.86 15.44
C PRO A 414 -7.92 27.93 14.93
N VAL A 415 -7.61 27.22 13.86
CA VAL A 415 -6.42 27.53 13.06
C VAL A 415 -6.55 29.00 12.65
N PRO A 416 -5.62 29.88 13.00
CA PRO A 416 -5.80 31.31 12.75
C PRO A 416 -6.04 31.55 11.26
N ALA A 417 -7.09 32.30 10.93
CA ALA A 417 -7.51 32.56 9.55
C ALA A 417 -6.40 33.16 8.67
N PHE A 418 -5.39 33.81 9.28
CA PHE A 418 -4.22 34.31 8.56
C PHE A 418 -3.31 33.23 7.98
N LEU A 419 -3.46 31.97 8.37
CA LEU A 419 -2.74 30.83 7.77
C LEU A 419 -3.38 30.39 6.46
N PHE A 420 -4.67 30.63 6.30
CA PHE A 420 -5.44 30.37 5.10
C PHE A 420 -6.23 31.62 4.77
N ASP A 421 -5.78 32.37 3.79
CA ASP A 421 -6.64 33.35 3.17
C ASP A 421 -7.57 32.60 2.21
N THR A 422 -8.71 32.19 2.72
CA THR A 422 -9.80 31.60 1.94
C THR A 422 -10.53 32.71 1.19
N SER A 423 -9.81 33.46 0.34
CA SER A 423 -10.46 34.37 -0.62
C SER A 423 -11.24 33.62 -1.71
N GLN A 424 -11.36 32.30 -1.59
CA GLN A 424 -12.25 31.44 -2.39
C GLN A 424 -13.18 30.61 -1.51
N ALA A 425 -13.64 31.13 -0.40
CA ALA A 425 -14.89 30.64 0.16
C ALA A 425 -16.03 31.15 -0.73
N PRO A 426 -16.95 30.30 -1.21
CA PRO A 426 -18.12 30.80 -1.89
C PRO A 426 -18.88 31.70 -0.91
N THR A 427 -19.09 32.93 -1.32
CA THR A 427 -19.87 33.96 -0.62
C THR A 427 -21.23 33.39 -0.26
N GLU A 428 -21.42 32.99 0.99
CA GLU A 428 -22.77 32.84 1.55
C GLU A 428 -23.38 34.22 1.76
N GLN A 429 -24.07 34.68 0.75
CA GLN A 429 -25.11 35.70 0.90
C GLN A 429 -26.14 35.47 -0.20
N GLN A 430 -27.25 34.83 0.10
CA GLN A 430 -28.58 35.44 0.03
C GLN A 430 -29.71 34.43 0.37
N PRO A 431 -30.85 34.88 0.92
CA PRO A 431 -31.89 34.01 1.44
C PRO A 431 -32.86 33.55 0.36
N ALA A 432 -33.29 32.33 0.54
CA ALA A 432 -34.51 31.67 0.12
C ALA A 432 -35.36 32.28 -1.02
N VAL A 433 -35.38 31.56 -2.17
CA VAL A 433 -36.64 31.34 -2.91
C VAL A 433 -36.72 29.87 -3.31
N SER A 434 -37.79 29.24 -2.91
CA SER A 434 -38.18 27.88 -3.17
C SER A 434 -38.31 27.57 -4.67
N GLY A 435 -37.66 26.45 -5.09
CA GLY A 435 -37.84 25.90 -6.42
C GLY A 435 -37.20 24.50 -6.50
N SER A 436 -38.05 23.48 -6.38
CA SER A 436 -37.74 22.07 -6.51
C SER A 436 -37.19 21.71 -7.89
N SER A 437 -35.96 21.16 -7.96
CA SER A 437 -35.62 20.16 -8.96
C SER A 437 -34.40 19.37 -8.50
N SER A 438 -34.59 18.10 -8.29
CA SER A 438 -33.63 17.08 -7.90
C SER A 438 -32.67 16.76 -9.04
N THR A 439 -31.37 17.01 -8.84
CA THR A 439 -30.28 16.35 -9.54
C THR A 439 -29.14 16.05 -8.57
N PRO A 440 -28.52 14.86 -8.59
CA PRO A 440 -27.50 14.48 -7.61
C PRO A 440 -26.13 15.03 -8.03
N ALA A 441 -25.75 16.20 -7.50
CA ALA A 441 -24.41 16.77 -7.63
C ALA A 441 -23.78 16.94 -6.24
N SER A 442 -23.53 15.83 -5.54
CA SER A 442 -23.06 15.87 -4.15
C SER A 442 -21.68 15.23 -3.90
N SER A 443 -20.94 14.82 -4.94
CA SER A 443 -19.61 14.19 -4.75
C SER A 443 -18.44 15.19 -4.80
N SER A 444 -18.54 16.30 -5.52
CA SER A 444 -17.42 17.25 -5.67
C SER A 444 -17.21 18.18 -4.47
N SER A 445 -18.28 18.50 -3.71
CA SER A 445 -18.16 19.37 -2.53
C SER A 445 -17.51 18.69 -1.32
N SER A 446 -17.70 17.38 -1.16
CA SER A 446 -17.12 16.62 -0.05
C SER A 446 -15.61 16.42 -0.23
N GLU A 447 -15.15 16.23 -1.46
CA GLU A 447 -13.73 16.01 -1.76
C GLU A 447 -12.90 17.29 -1.59
N GLY A 448 -13.44 18.44 -2.00
CA GLY A 448 -12.84 19.74 -1.74
C GLY A 448 -12.68 20.05 -0.26
N SER A 449 -13.70 19.74 0.55
CA SER A 449 -13.65 19.91 2.01
C SER A 449 -12.60 19.00 2.67
N ARG A 450 -12.49 17.75 2.24
CA ARG A 450 -11.47 16.80 2.75
C ARG A 450 -10.05 17.23 2.42
N ARG A 451 -9.79 17.71 1.20
CA ARG A 451 -8.48 18.27 0.81
C ARG A 451 -8.11 19.51 1.64
N SER A 452 -9.09 20.37 1.91
CA SER A 452 -8.90 21.55 2.77
C SER A 452 -8.52 21.15 4.20
N ALA A 453 -9.15 20.11 4.77
CA ALA A 453 -8.83 19.60 6.10
C ALA A 453 -7.39 19.08 6.21
N ILE A 454 -6.89 18.38 5.17
CA ILE A 454 -5.49 17.94 5.13
C ILE A 454 -4.53 19.10 4.98
N ALA A 455 -4.80 20.06 4.11
CA ALA A 455 -4.00 21.25 3.97
C ALA A 455 -3.91 22.00 5.31
N ALA A 456 -5.03 22.12 6.02
CA ALA A 456 -5.08 22.69 7.37
C ALA A 456 -4.19 21.92 8.34
N ARG A 457 -4.19 20.57 8.27
CA ARG A 457 -3.36 19.75 9.15
C ARG A 457 -1.87 19.92 8.90
N PHE A 458 -1.43 19.96 7.65
CA PHE A 458 -0.04 20.22 7.31
C PHE A 458 0.39 21.63 7.73
N ALA A 459 -0.46 22.65 7.48
CA ALA A 459 -0.18 24.00 7.93
C ALA A 459 -0.04 24.09 9.45
N TRP A 460 -0.88 23.35 10.20
CA TRP A 460 -0.80 23.28 11.66
C TRP A 460 0.52 22.66 12.13
N LEU A 461 0.97 21.55 11.53
CA LEU A 461 2.26 20.94 11.87
C LEU A 461 3.43 21.90 11.63
N ILE A 462 3.40 22.63 10.52
CA ILE A 462 4.42 23.64 10.23
C ILE A 462 4.32 24.82 11.19
N LEU A 463 3.12 25.28 11.56
CA LEU A 463 2.94 26.32 12.57
C LEU A 463 3.51 25.91 13.92
N SER A 464 3.23 24.68 14.35
CA SER A 464 3.79 24.12 15.57
C SER A 464 5.31 24.13 15.58
N LEU A 465 5.93 23.80 14.45
CA LEU A 465 7.37 23.91 14.25
C LEU A 465 7.84 25.37 14.34
N LEU A 466 7.14 26.31 13.69
CA LEU A 466 7.51 27.75 13.73
C LEU A 466 7.44 28.32 15.15
N CYS A 467 6.40 27.99 15.93
CA CYS A 467 6.30 28.41 17.33
C CYS A 467 7.50 27.90 18.16
N LYS A 468 7.96 26.68 17.91
CA LYS A 468 9.14 26.13 18.59
C LYS A 468 10.43 26.82 18.14
N LEU A 469 10.53 27.24 16.90
CA LEU A 469 11.67 28.00 16.41
C LEU A 469 11.72 29.40 17.03
N ASP A 470 10.56 30.04 17.24
CA ASP A 470 10.49 31.33 17.94
C ASP A 470 10.95 31.20 19.41
N GLU A 471 10.52 30.13 20.13
CA GLU A 471 11.02 29.83 21.49
C GLU A 471 12.56 29.65 21.52
N LYS A 472 13.11 28.96 20.50
CA LYS A 472 14.56 28.75 20.39
C LYS A 472 15.31 30.02 20.00
N ALA A 473 14.73 30.87 19.19
CA ALA A 473 15.29 32.18 18.81
C ALA A 473 15.46 33.10 20.03
N ALA A 474 14.51 33.06 20.95
CA ALA A 474 14.60 33.83 22.21
C ALA A 474 15.77 33.40 23.15
N ALA A 475 16.36 32.24 22.91
CA ALA A 475 17.52 31.76 23.69
C ALA A 475 18.86 32.38 23.24
N TYR A 476 18.93 33.02 22.09
CA TYR A 476 20.14 33.69 21.64
C TYR A 476 20.35 35.01 22.38
N ARG A 477 21.58 35.24 22.83
CA ARG A 477 21.95 36.50 23.52
C ARG A 477 22.05 37.69 22.54
N ASP A 478 22.49 37.39 21.31
CA ASP A 478 22.62 38.38 20.27
C ASP A 478 21.31 38.45 19.47
N VAL A 479 20.75 39.65 19.34
CA VAL A 479 19.48 39.90 18.67
C VAL A 479 19.62 39.71 17.15
N GLY A 480 20.76 40.11 16.56
CA GLY A 480 21.05 39.87 15.15
C GLY A 480 21.09 38.39 14.82
N LEU A 481 21.81 37.61 15.64
CA LEU A 481 21.89 36.15 15.49
C LEU A 481 20.54 35.46 15.66
N SER A 482 19.68 35.96 16.56
CA SER A 482 18.31 35.48 16.74
C SER A 482 17.48 35.67 15.45
N TYR A 483 17.53 36.86 14.85
CA TYR A 483 16.87 37.13 13.57
C TYR A 483 17.43 36.30 12.42
N LEU A 484 18.74 36.11 12.35
CA LEU A 484 19.40 35.29 11.34
C LEU A 484 18.98 33.85 11.43
N PHE A 485 18.88 33.31 12.66
CA PHE A 485 18.37 31.97 12.92
C PHE A 485 16.94 31.78 12.39
N LEU A 486 16.04 32.73 12.68
CA LEU A 486 14.65 32.67 12.17
C LEU A 486 14.60 32.77 10.65
N ALA A 487 15.39 33.68 10.04
CA ALA A 487 15.46 33.83 8.60
C ALA A 487 15.93 32.54 7.93
N ASN A 488 17.02 31.91 8.39
CA ASN A 488 17.55 30.65 7.87
C ASN A 488 16.53 29.51 7.94
N ASN A 489 15.87 29.36 9.08
CA ASN A 489 14.92 28.26 9.29
C ASN A 489 13.65 28.46 8.47
N LEU A 490 13.08 29.66 8.44
CA LEU A 490 11.88 29.93 7.66
C LEU A 490 12.14 29.86 6.16
N HIS A 491 13.29 30.34 5.70
CA HIS A 491 13.71 30.19 4.30
C HIS A 491 13.82 28.71 3.90
N TYR A 492 14.43 27.88 4.77
CA TYR A 492 14.51 26.43 4.55
C TYR A 492 13.12 25.79 4.44
N ILE A 493 12.19 26.15 5.34
CA ILE A 493 10.80 25.64 5.32
C ILE A 493 10.12 26.01 4.00
N VAL A 494 10.23 27.27 3.56
CA VAL A 494 9.63 27.74 2.30
C VAL A 494 10.19 26.99 1.09
N ASN A 495 11.51 26.85 1.01
CA ASN A 495 12.15 26.13 -0.08
C ASN A 495 11.73 24.64 -0.09
N LYS A 496 11.62 24.02 1.07
CA LYS A 496 11.17 22.62 1.18
C LYS A 496 9.71 22.46 0.73
N VAL A 497 8.82 23.38 1.12
CA VAL A 497 7.42 23.37 0.67
C VAL A 497 7.34 23.54 -0.85
N ARG A 498 8.11 24.45 -1.44
CA ARG A 498 8.11 24.69 -2.89
C ARG A 498 8.66 23.53 -3.71
N SER A 499 9.55 22.72 -3.12
CA SER A 499 10.23 21.61 -3.80
C SER A 499 9.50 20.28 -3.73
N CYS A 500 8.33 20.18 -3.08
CA CYS A 500 7.59 18.94 -2.89
C CYS A 500 6.07 19.16 -3.02
N ARG A 501 5.29 18.09 -2.89
CA ARG A 501 3.81 18.11 -2.99
C ARG A 501 3.10 19.04 -1.99
N LEU A 502 3.78 19.49 -0.94
CA LEU A 502 3.21 20.48 -0.03
C LEU A 502 2.86 21.80 -0.73
N ARG A 503 3.52 22.14 -1.84
CA ARG A 503 3.17 23.30 -2.66
C ARG A 503 1.74 23.22 -3.20
N GLU A 504 1.32 22.02 -3.65
CA GLU A 504 -0.02 21.79 -4.18
C GLU A 504 -1.08 21.85 -3.07
N LEU A 505 -0.73 21.39 -1.87
CA LEU A 505 -1.60 21.35 -0.71
C LEU A 505 -1.80 22.73 -0.05
N LEU A 506 -0.70 23.44 0.19
CA LEU A 506 -0.70 24.73 0.92
C LEU A 506 -0.91 25.95 0.01
N GLY A 507 -0.62 25.79 -1.28
CA GLY A 507 -0.69 26.86 -2.28
C GLY A 507 0.54 27.78 -2.32
N GLU A 508 0.78 28.39 -3.48
CA GLU A 508 1.92 29.31 -3.68
C GLU A 508 1.76 30.61 -2.86
N GLU A 509 0.54 31.01 -2.58
CA GLU A 509 0.24 32.18 -1.78
C GLU A 509 0.72 32.03 -0.34
N TRP A 510 0.50 30.84 0.27
CA TRP A 510 1.06 30.52 1.57
C TRP A 510 2.59 30.59 1.56
N ALA A 511 3.23 29.97 0.56
CA ALA A 511 4.68 29.98 0.41
C ALA A 511 5.24 31.41 0.23
N THR A 512 4.55 32.25 -0.52
CA THR A 512 4.93 33.64 -0.75
C THR A 512 4.81 34.49 0.52
N ARG A 513 3.75 34.30 1.31
CA ARG A 513 3.59 34.97 2.62
C ARG A 513 4.70 34.58 3.59
N GLN A 514 5.04 33.28 3.67
CA GLN A 514 6.13 32.83 4.54
C GLN A 514 7.50 33.29 4.04
N ALA A 515 7.73 33.38 2.73
CA ALA A 515 8.93 33.95 2.16
C ALA A 515 9.07 35.44 2.50
N ALA A 516 7.97 36.20 2.51
CA ALA A 516 7.98 37.59 2.95
C ALA A 516 8.38 37.72 4.42
N LYS A 517 7.90 36.85 5.30
CA LYS A 517 8.32 36.79 6.72
C LYS A 517 9.81 36.45 6.85
N ALA A 518 10.33 35.50 6.06
CA ALA A 518 11.75 35.17 6.06
C ALA A 518 12.60 36.38 5.71
N ARG A 519 12.21 37.15 4.69
CA ARG A 519 12.87 38.44 4.30
C ARG A 519 12.73 39.48 5.40
N GLN A 520 11.60 39.55 6.11
CA GLN A 520 11.43 40.47 7.23
C GLN A 520 12.41 40.14 8.39
N HIS A 521 12.63 38.84 8.69
CA HIS A 521 13.63 38.43 9.66
C HIS A 521 15.06 38.76 9.17
N ALA A 522 15.37 38.53 7.89
CA ALA A 522 16.65 38.94 7.31
C ALA A 522 16.89 40.43 7.43
N ALA A 523 15.88 41.26 7.12
CA ALA A 523 15.95 42.71 7.33
C ALA A 523 16.06 43.13 8.81
N GLY A 524 15.46 42.33 9.72
CA GLY A 524 15.65 42.44 11.18
C GLY A 524 17.10 42.23 11.58
N PHE A 525 17.71 41.18 11.03
CA PHE A 525 19.13 40.87 11.20
C PHE A 525 20.01 42.03 10.70
N GLU A 526 19.81 42.48 9.46
CA GLU A 526 20.58 43.57 8.84
C GLU A 526 20.56 44.82 9.72
N ARG A 527 19.39 45.21 10.25
CA ARG A 527 19.27 46.38 11.15
C ARG A 527 19.94 46.16 12.51
N ALA A 528 19.79 44.97 13.11
CA ALA A 528 20.31 44.68 14.44
C ALA A 528 21.85 44.58 14.42
N ALA A 529 22.42 43.91 13.43
CA ALA A 529 23.84 43.67 13.32
C ALA A 529 24.61 44.86 12.73
N TRP A 530 24.08 45.44 11.65
CA TRP A 530 24.78 46.48 10.83
C TRP A 530 24.29 47.88 11.08
N GLY A 531 23.17 48.08 11.76
CA GLY A 531 22.63 49.39 12.08
C GLY A 531 23.59 50.25 12.94
N ARG A 532 24.37 49.61 13.85
CA ARG A 532 25.39 50.32 14.61
C ARG A 532 26.54 50.81 13.76
N VAL A 533 26.99 50.03 12.78
CA VAL A 533 28.01 50.41 11.82
C VAL A 533 27.53 51.60 10.98
N ALA A 534 26.31 51.49 10.44
CA ALA A 534 25.68 52.57 9.65
C ALA A 534 25.52 53.87 10.47
N ALA A 535 25.17 53.77 11.75
CA ALA A 535 24.99 54.96 12.62
C ALA A 535 26.30 55.74 12.92
N THR A 536 27.48 55.16 12.68
CA THR A 536 28.75 55.88 12.83
C THR A 536 28.98 56.86 11.68
N ILE A 537 28.27 56.69 10.54
CA ILE A 537 28.38 57.54 9.36
C ILE A 537 27.41 58.70 9.50
N PRO A 538 27.87 59.94 9.40
CA PRO A 538 27.01 61.11 9.55
C PRO A 538 26.09 61.32 8.34
N THR A 539 24.87 61.81 8.59
CA THR A 539 23.85 62.10 7.58
C THR A 539 23.83 63.56 7.12
N GLY A 540 24.75 64.39 7.65
CA GLY A 540 24.83 65.83 7.34
C GLY A 540 26.26 66.32 7.14
N ASN A 541 26.41 67.63 6.91
CA ASN A 541 27.73 68.30 6.74
C ASN A 541 28.55 68.15 8.03
N VAL A 542 29.75 67.62 7.89
CA VAL A 542 30.67 67.32 8.99
C VAL A 542 31.95 68.12 8.82
N SER A 543 32.51 68.66 9.89
CA SER A 543 33.80 69.31 9.85
C SER A 543 34.95 68.31 9.64
N ALA A 544 36.09 68.77 9.13
CA ALA A 544 37.27 67.95 8.87
C ALA A 544 37.76 67.19 10.09
N GLY A 545 37.70 67.80 11.28
CA GLY A 545 38.08 67.15 12.56
C GLY A 545 37.12 66.07 12.99
N GLU A 546 35.84 66.28 12.79
CA GLU A 546 34.78 65.25 13.07
C GLU A 546 34.84 64.09 12.07
N ALA A 547 35.16 64.34 10.80
CA ALA A 547 35.31 63.28 9.79
C ALA A 547 36.38 62.24 10.22
N ARG A 548 37.52 62.72 10.78
CA ARG A 548 38.55 61.78 11.33
C ARG A 548 38.08 60.98 12.48
N GLY A 549 37.31 61.56 13.41
CA GLY A 549 36.71 60.83 14.55
C GLY A 549 35.70 59.82 14.10
N ARG A 550 34.82 60.16 13.17
CA ARG A 550 33.81 59.28 12.60
C ARG A 550 34.41 58.13 11.79
N MET A 551 35.51 58.36 11.04
CA MET A 551 36.22 57.32 10.31
C MET A 551 36.82 56.27 11.27
N ARG A 552 37.41 56.67 12.39
CA ARG A 552 37.92 55.74 13.42
C ARG A 552 36.77 54.94 14.05
N ALA A 553 35.67 55.63 14.39
CA ALA A 553 34.49 54.99 14.96
C ALA A 553 33.88 53.97 13.99
N PHE A 554 33.79 54.28 12.69
CA PHE A 554 33.34 53.37 11.68
C PHE A 554 34.24 52.12 11.56
N ASN A 555 35.58 52.32 11.45
CA ASN A 555 36.50 51.22 11.33
C ASN A 555 36.41 50.26 12.53
N ALA A 556 36.34 50.82 13.74
CA ALA A 556 36.16 50.00 14.96
C ALA A 556 34.83 49.24 14.94
N ALA A 557 33.72 49.90 14.61
CA ALA A 557 32.42 49.25 14.55
C ALA A 557 32.35 48.20 13.44
N LEU A 558 33.00 48.41 12.28
CA LEU A 558 33.10 47.42 11.20
C LEU A 558 33.91 46.19 11.63
N GLU A 559 35.05 46.39 12.30
CA GLU A 559 35.88 45.30 12.82
C GLU A 559 35.12 44.49 13.86
N ASP A 560 34.44 45.14 14.82
CA ASP A 560 33.60 44.50 15.81
C ASP A 560 32.48 43.66 15.19
N ALA A 561 31.76 44.22 14.18
CA ALA A 561 30.71 43.54 13.48
C ALA A 561 31.23 42.32 12.70
N CYS A 562 32.31 42.48 11.94
CA CYS A 562 32.93 41.36 11.20
C CYS A 562 33.45 40.26 12.15
N ALA A 563 34.02 40.64 13.29
CA ALA A 563 34.49 39.68 14.29
C ALA A 563 33.33 38.93 14.94
N ALA A 564 32.24 39.61 15.28
CA ALA A 564 31.03 38.97 15.82
C ALA A 564 30.39 37.98 14.85
N GLU A 565 30.37 38.35 13.56
CA GLU A 565 29.73 37.55 12.52
C GLU A 565 30.65 36.48 11.90
N SER A 566 31.91 36.39 12.30
CA SER A 566 32.88 35.44 11.71
C SER A 566 32.46 33.96 11.82
N GLY A 567 31.65 33.64 12.83
CA GLY A 567 31.08 32.31 13.06
C GLY A 567 29.62 32.14 12.62
N TRP A 568 29.01 33.17 12.01
CA TRP A 568 27.61 33.13 11.64
C TRP A 568 27.40 32.50 10.26
N VAL A 569 26.26 31.86 10.05
CA VAL A 569 25.99 31.05 8.87
C VAL A 569 24.71 31.50 8.20
N VAL A 570 24.78 31.88 6.93
CA VAL A 570 23.61 31.95 6.04
C VAL A 570 23.60 30.69 5.19
N ALA A 571 22.66 29.78 5.45
CA ALA A 571 22.67 28.44 4.91
C ALA A 571 22.41 28.40 3.39
N ASP A 572 21.50 29.24 2.90
CA ASP A 572 21.13 29.33 1.49
C ASP A 572 22.01 30.32 0.74
N ALA A 573 22.49 29.94 -0.46
CA ALA A 573 23.41 30.76 -1.24
C ALA A 573 22.73 32.02 -1.79
N ALA A 574 21.49 31.92 -2.25
CA ALA A 574 20.76 33.07 -2.81
C ALA A 574 20.43 34.10 -1.70
N MET A 575 19.96 33.62 -0.54
CA MET A 575 19.72 34.44 0.63
C MET A 575 21.02 35.12 1.12
N ARG A 576 22.16 34.41 1.06
CA ARG A 576 23.47 34.95 1.45
C ARG A 576 23.84 36.13 0.57
N GLU A 577 23.71 36.01 -0.74
CA GLU A 577 23.99 37.09 -1.66
C GLU A 577 23.01 38.26 -1.51
N GLU A 578 21.74 38.00 -1.23
CA GLU A 578 20.74 39.04 -0.96
C GLU A 578 21.11 39.86 0.29
N VAL A 579 21.43 39.18 1.41
CA VAL A 579 21.87 39.83 2.64
C VAL A 579 23.14 40.64 2.45
N ARG A 580 24.16 40.09 1.76
CA ARG A 580 25.39 40.83 1.41
C ARG A 580 25.10 42.07 0.59
N ALA A 581 24.25 41.94 -0.42
CA ALA A 581 23.86 43.07 -1.28
C ALA A 581 23.14 44.17 -0.49
N ASN A 582 22.25 43.77 0.46
CA ASN A 582 21.51 44.73 1.29
C ASN A 582 22.44 45.47 2.27
N VAL A 583 23.35 44.71 2.94
CA VAL A 583 24.36 45.33 3.83
C VAL A 583 25.27 46.30 3.07
N ARG A 584 25.74 45.88 1.88
CA ARG A 584 26.52 46.77 1.02
C ARG A 584 25.73 48.03 0.63
N ARG A 585 24.46 47.88 0.25
CA ARG A 585 23.58 49.03 -0.13
C ARG A 585 23.36 49.98 1.04
N MET A 586 23.30 49.47 2.26
CA MET A 586 23.13 50.26 3.47
C MET A 586 24.39 51.04 3.84
N ILE A 587 25.59 50.48 3.66
CA ILE A 587 26.85 51.04 4.17
C ILE A 587 27.65 51.79 3.11
N LEU A 588 27.89 51.21 1.92
CA LEU A 588 28.84 51.75 0.95
C LEU A 588 28.51 53.17 0.43
N PRO A 589 27.26 53.55 0.12
CA PRO A 589 26.97 54.90 -0.37
C PRO A 589 27.30 55.96 0.66
N ALA A 590 26.94 55.73 1.92
CA ALA A 590 27.22 56.65 3.01
C ALA A 590 28.72 56.68 3.37
N TYR A 591 29.39 55.53 3.33
CA TYR A 591 30.84 55.44 3.57
C TYR A 591 31.65 56.16 2.50
N ARG A 592 31.27 56.06 1.23
CA ARG A 592 31.92 56.81 0.14
C ARG A 592 31.85 58.34 0.37
N GLY A 593 30.70 58.84 0.84
CA GLY A 593 30.56 60.23 1.22
C GLY A 593 31.49 60.65 2.38
N LEU A 594 31.59 59.81 3.41
CA LEU A 594 32.52 60.05 4.54
C LEU A 594 33.99 59.97 4.09
N TYR A 595 34.33 59.03 3.18
CA TYR A 595 35.69 58.85 2.66
C TYR A 595 36.14 60.06 1.84
N THR A 596 35.30 60.61 0.95
CA THR A 596 35.61 61.85 0.19
C THR A 596 35.77 63.04 1.08
N LEU A 597 34.99 63.20 2.14
CA LEU A 597 35.16 64.29 3.14
C LEU A 597 36.46 64.12 3.93
N TRP A 598 36.83 62.90 4.27
CA TRP A 598 38.09 62.63 4.93
C TRP A 598 39.29 62.88 4.03
N GLU A 599 39.23 62.42 2.76
CA GLU A 599 40.29 62.67 1.74
C GLU A 599 40.54 64.16 1.49
N ALA A 600 39.44 64.91 1.40
CA ALA A 600 39.54 66.38 1.22
C ALA A 600 40.09 67.11 2.48
N ALA A 601 40.08 66.48 3.65
CA ALA A 601 40.49 67.06 4.92
C ALA A 601 41.92 66.72 5.33
N MET A 602 42.67 65.97 4.51
CA MET A 602 43.98 65.44 4.87
C MET A 602 45.09 66.01 3.98
N GLU A 603 45.94 66.85 4.59
CA GLU A 603 47.21 67.25 4.01
C GLU A 603 48.41 66.39 4.47
N ASP A 604 48.30 65.61 5.52
CA ASP A 604 49.33 64.67 6.04
C ASP A 604 48.71 63.40 6.64
N ALA A 605 48.89 62.27 6.01
CA ALA A 605 48.23 61.02 6.41
C ALA A 605 49.19 60.03 7.11
N ALA A 606 49.15 59.98 8.41
CA ALA A 606 49.84 58.96 9.20
C ALA A 606 49.06 57.58 9.31
N ALA A 607 47.80 57.53 8.92
CA ALA A 607 47.01 56.31 8.85
C ALA A 607 46.01 56.38 7.69
N VAL A 608 46.19 55.52 6.68
CA VAL A 608 45.29 55.40 5.52
C VAL A 608 44.07 54.56 5.99
N PRO A 609 42.84 55.08 5.89
CA PRO A 609 41.63 54.28 6.17
C PRO A 609 41.43 53.21 5.10
N LEU A 610 40.52 52.26 5.36
CA LEU A 610 40.12 51.30 4.36
C LEU A 610 39.52 52.02 3.14
N SER A 611 39.94 51.68 1.94
CA SER A 611 39.28 52.23 0.74
C SER A 611 37.82 51.73 0.66
N PRO A 612 36.94 52.46 -0.04
CA PRO A 612 35.56 51.98 -0.28
C PRO A 612 35.51 50.63 -0.95
N ASP A 613 36.50 50.26 -1.75
CA ASP A 613 36.60 48.97 -2.38
C ASP A 613 37.03 47.88 -1.38
N ASP A 614 37.94 48.17 -0.45
CA ASP A 614 38.32 47.26 0.63
C ASP A 614 37.12 46.97 1.54
N VAL A 615 36.33 47.99 1.90
CA VAL A 615 35.10 47.80 2.66
C VAL A 615 34.11 46.93 1.85
N GLY A 616 33.94 47.20 0.56
CA GLY A 616 33.10 46.43 -0.34
C GLY A 616 33.50 44.97 -0.43
N ASN A 617 34.80 44.68 -0.49
CA ASN A 617 35.36 43.33 -0.51
C ASN A 617 35.11 42.61 0.82
N ARG A 618 35.36 43.25 1.97
CA ARG A 618 35.07 42.67 3.30
C ARG A 618 33.60 42.32 3.47
N LEU A 619 32.71 43.22 3.05
CA LEU A 619 31.27 42.96 3.08
C LEU A 619 30.86 41.83 2.09
N GLY A 620 31.67 41.61 1.05
CA GLY A 620 31.51 40.46 0.13
C GLY A 620 31.93 39.13 0.68
N GLU A 621 32.81 39.13 1.64
CA GLU A 621 33.35 37.93 2.28
C GLU A 621 32.52 37.47 3.49
N LEU A 622 31.49 38.24 3.92
CA LEU A 622 30.60 37.85 5.00
C LEU A 622 30.00 36.44 4.78
N PHE A 623 29.95 35.60 5.79
CA PHE A 623 29.39 34.25 5.77
C PHE A 623 30.09 33.27 4.81
N SER A 624 31.34 33.53 4.38
CA SER A 624 32.07 32.65 3.46
C SER A 624 32.63 31.38 4.13
N GLY A 625 32.50 31.24 5.45
CA GLY A 625 32.92 30.03 6.18
C GLY A 625 34.44 29.82 6.30
N SER A 626 35.25 30.74 5.74
CA SER A 626 36.70 30.69 5.90
C SER A 626 37.09 31.32 7.24
N GLY A 627 37.18 30.51 8.29
CA GLY A 627 37.77 30.87 9.57
C GLY A 627 39.26 31.23 9.45
N SER A 628 39.61 32.30 8.77
CA SER A 628 40.98 32.81 8.66
C SER A 628 40.97 34.31 8.50
N TYR A 629 40.35 35.01 9.46
CA TYR A 629 40.73 36.39 9.67
C TYR A 629 42.00 36.42 10.51
N ARG A 630 43.15 36.45 9.83
CA ARG A 630 44.43 36.84 10.44
C ARG A 630 44.57 38.36 10.23
N PRO A 631 44.54 39.22 11.27
CA PRO A 631 44.84 40.65 11.11
C PRO A 631 46.24 40.74 10.52
N LYS A 632 46.40 41.38 9.36
CA LYS A 632 47.70 41.77 8.87
C LYS A 632 48.31 42.71 9.88
N ALA A 633 49.28 42.21 10.66
CA ALA A 633 50.13 43.05 11.46
C ALA A 633 50.81 44.09 10.53
N SER A 634 50.57 45.36 10.78
CA SER A 634 51.32 46.45 10.15
C SER A 634 52.81 46.20 10.39
N SER A 635 53.54 45.86 9.32
CA SER A 635 55.01 45.80 9.36
C SER A 635 55.48 47.21 9.51
N SER A 636 55.80 47.63 10.76
CA SER A 636 56.67 48.76 10.99
C SER A 636 58.07 48.39 10.45
N ARG A 637 58.43 48.93 9.29
CA ARG A 637 59.82 49.02 8.88
C ARG A 637 60.51 49.99 9.81
N THR A 638 61.32 49.44 10.72
CA THR A 638 62.43 50.17 11.32
C THR A 638 63.65 50.08 10.41
N VAL A 639 64.16 51.22 10.04
CA VAL A 639 65.49 51.41 9.49
C VAL A 639 66.54 51.19 10.55
#